data_ac341cbce8dfd33f89d9129405158cb4
#
_entry.id   ac341cbce8dfd33f89d9129405158cb4
#
_cell.length_a   1.000
_cell.length_b   1.000
_cell.length_c   1.000
_cell.angle_alpha   90.00
_cell.angle_beta   90.00
_cell.angle_gamma   90.00
#
_symmetry.space_group_name_H-M   'P 1'
#
loop_
_entity.id
_entity.type
_entity.pdbx_description
1 polymer ?
#
loop_
_entity_poly.entity_id
_entity_poly.type
_entity_poly.pdbx_seq_one_letter_code
_entity_poly.pdbx_strand_id
1 'polypeptide(L)'
;MALEVSRRQFLKIGAGGLLGLYAGSLYRGFGSTPVAYAAIPGGTLDPVGDVTKFVTPLLIPPVMPKAGTIKLKNGKNADSYEISVRQFAQQILPAGLPATTVWGYGAVKAGSKRGLLLHNAPSLTIEAKAGRPVRVKWINDLKRANGTFLPHLLPVDPTLHWANPPGGTAGRDTRPAFTETPGPYTGPVPIVTHVHGAVGVADDSDGYAEAWYLPNAGDIPAGYAKQGTWYDFFKSKAAAGYGVTWGPGFATFQYPNDNRASTIWYHDHTLGMTRVNVYAGPAGFYIIRGGRGGDGAIIDARTGTRAVLPGPAPKENDAFPSGKIYYEIPIAIQDRAFNSDGSLFYPDTREFFDGATALAPGYLPATDLSPIWNPEFFGNMIMVNGTTWPFQNVEQRRYRFRFLNGCQSRFLILDFRNIPGVEVWQIGNEGGLLPAPVNITAAGNRLLMGLAERADVIVDFTNVPLGNYVLGNVGPDEPFGGGEPDSDFDAADPATTGQVMQFRVVPAVAPDPTTPPQFLVLPPLTPLPAPARTRPLALIEMMSTAWDGPAAAMLGRVDTVNGVAMHDEWMHAVTENPAVGDTEVWEFYNFTADAHPMHVHEVVFEVVDRQAITFTGGMDGPTDVALVPGTTRPPEAWEAGFKDTVIAYPGEVTRIRAQFKKSGQFVWHCHIVEHEDNEMMRPYRIGPAQPGQPRP
;
A
#
# COMPACT_ATOMS: atom_id res chain seq x y z
N MET A 1 -31.10 24.79 7.39
CA MET A 1 -29.80 25.07 8.01
C MET A 1 -29.15 23.72 8.16
N ALA A 2 -28.43 23.31 7.13
CA ALA A 2 -27.65 22.05 7.18
C ALA A 2 -26.55 22.28 8.20
N LEU A 3 -26.45 21.40 9.20
CA LEU A 3 -25.27 21.34 10.04
C LEU A 3 -24.15 20.77 9.16
N GLU A 4 -23.26 21.63 8.69
CA GLU A 4 -21.94 21.22 8.23
C GLU A 4 -21.23 20.62 9.45
N VAL A 5 -21.24 19.30 9.56
CA VAL A 5 -20.37 18.59 10.49
C VAL A 5 -18.98 18.68 9.89
N SER A 6 -18.17 19.61 10.39
CA SER A 6 -16.77 19.69 9.99
C SER A 6 -16.04 18.38 10.37
N ARG A 7 -14.98 18.03 9.66
CA ARG A 7 -14.07 16.90 10.02
C ARG A 7 -13.69 16.94 11.51
N ARG A 8 -13.54 18.14 12.06
CA ARG A 8 -13.32 18.43 13.47
C ARG A 8 -14.49 17.98 14.39
N GLN A 9 -15.73 18.07 13.93
CA GLN A 9 -16.91 17.61 14.69
C GLN A 9 -17.06 16.08 14.61
N PHE A 10 -16.66 15.46 13.49
CA PHE A 10 -16.63 14.03 13.34
C PHE A 10 -15.61 13.39 14.31
N LEU A 11 -14.39 13.93 14.41
CA LEU A 11 -13.38 13.51 15.37
C LEU A 11 -13.86 13.69 16.84
N LYS A 12 -14.61 14.74 17.13
CA LYS A 12 -15.24 14.96 18.46
C LYS A 12 -16.33 13.94 18.79
N ILE A 13 -17.09 13.52 17.80
CA ILE A 13 -18.14 12.51 17.99
C ILE A 13 -17.50 11.13 18.26
N GLY A 14 -16.39 10.79 17.61
CA GLY A 14 -15.61 9.60 17.89
C GLY A 14 -15.01 9.57 19.30
N ALA A 15 -14.50 10.72 19.78
CA ALA A 15 -13.90 10.84 21.12
C ALA A 15 -14.92 10.88 22.28
N GLY A 16 -16.20 11.19 22.01
CA GLY A 16 -17.27 11.27 23.02
C GLY A 16 -18.26 10.12 23.07
N GLY A 17 -18.16 9.15 22.15
CA GLY A 17 -19.24 8.21 21.88
C GLY A 17 -18.99 6.77 22.26
N LEU A 18 -18.71 6.46 23.52
CA LEU A 18 -18.67 5.08 24.06
C LEU A 18 -20.05 4.44 24.26
N LEU A 19 -21.06 4.85 23.51
CA LEU A 19 -22.41 4.28 23.49
C LEU A 19 -22.94 4.07 22.07
N GLY A 20 -22.07 3.72 21.11
CA GLY A 20 -22.40 3.62 19.70
C GLY A 20 -22.53 2.23 19.11
N LEU A 21 -22.88 1.18 19.87
CA LEU A 21 -23.28 -0.12 19.30
C LEU A 21 -24.67 -0.11 18.65
N TYR A 22 -25.36 1.05 18.58
CA TYR A 22 -26.69 1.20 17.97
C TYR A 22 -26.95 2.62 17.45
N ALA A 23 -26.02 3.29 16.81
CA ALA A 23 -26.27 4.60 16.19
C ALA A 23 -26.84 4.49 14.76
N GLY A 24 -26.87 3.33 14.12
CA GLY A 24 -27.47 3.11 12.80
C GLY A 24 -28.98 3.27 12.70
N SER A 25 -29.70 3.61 13.77
CA SER A 25 -31.17 3.71 13.74
C SER A 25 -31.77 5.06 14.15
N LEU A 26 -30.97 6.06 14.48
CA LEU A 26 -31.49 7.36 14.96
C LEU A 26 -31.41 8.51 13.96
N TYR A 27 -30.90 8.31 12.74
CA TYR A 27 -30.86 9.34 11.68
C TYR A 27 -31.86 9.11 10.54
N ARG A 28 -33.01 8.48 10.78
CA ARG A 28 -34.14 8.51 9.82
C ARG A 28 -35.10 9.62 10.19
N GLY A 29 -34.94 10.78 9.55
CA GLY A 29 -35.96 11.82 9.67
C GLY A 29 -35.60 13.21 9.18
N PHE A 30 -34.91 13.40 8.07
CA PHE A 30 -34.97 14.67 7.33
C PHE A 30 -34.92 14.38 5.83
N GLY A 31 -35.83 15.04 5.11
CA GLY A 31 -36.10 14.81 3.70
C GLY A 31 -34.86 15.01 2.82
N SER A 32 -34.86 14.33 1.67
CA SER A 32 -33.84 14.32 0.66
C SER A 32 -33.53 15.74 0.12
N THR A 33 -32.64 16.43 0.79
CA THR A 33 -31.84 17.48 0.16
C THR A 33 -30.71 16.80 -0.62
N PRO A 34 -30.37 17.26 -1.82
CA PRO A 34 -29.19 16.73 -2.50
C PRO A 34 -27.97 16.91 -1.58
N VAL A 35 -27.30 15.81 -1.27
CA VAL A 35 -26.05 15.82 -0.51
C VAL A 35 -25.06 16.59 -1.38
N ALA A 36 -24.64 17.77 -0.91
CA ALA A 36 -23.53 18.46 -1.54
C ALA A 36 -22.24 17.78 -1.03
N TYR A 37 -21.63 16.98 -1.88
CA TYR A 37 -20.33 16.43 -1.61
C TYR A 37 -19.34 17.59 -1.39
N ALA A 38 -18.69 17.63 -0.25
CA ALA A 38 -17.62 18.59 -0.02
C ALA A 38 -16.47 18.23 -0.99
N ALA A 39 -16.04 19.19 -1.80
CA ALA A 39 -14.90 18.99 -2.68
C ALA A 39 -13.66 18.71 -1.81
N ILE A 40 -12.94 17.61 -2.12
CA ILE A 40 -11.67 17.32 -1.48
C ILE A 40 -10.70 18.45 -1.81
N PRO A 41 -10.02 19.07 -0.81
CA PRO A 41 -8.96 20.03 -1.09
C PRO A 41 -7.91 19.41 -1.99
N GLY A 42 -7.35 20.15 -2.91
CA GLY A 42 -6.36 19.66 -3.87
C GLY A 42 -5.45 20.76 -4.36
N GLY A 43 -4.74 20.47 -5.44
CA GLY A 43 -3.94 21.46 -6.17
C GLY A 43 -4.82 22.44 -6.97
N THR A 44 -4.17 23.26 -7.77
CA THR A 44 -4.85 24.32 -8.55
C THR A 44 -5.53 23.82 -9.83
N LEU A 45 -5.41 22.53 -10.17
CA LEU A 45 -6.13 21.91 -11.30
C LEU A 45 -7.52 21.46 -10.85
N ASP A 46 -8.56 21.93 -11.53
CA ASP A 46 -9.95 21.50 -11.26
C ASP A 46 -10.22 20.11 -11.91
N PRO A 47 -10.50 19.06 -11.10
CA PRO A 47 -10.74 17.73 -11.64
C PRO A 47 -12.00 17.63 -12.50
N VAL A 48 -12.97 18.53 -12.34
CA VAL A 48 -14.24 18.54 -13.08
C VAL A 48 -14.16 19.46 -14.29
N GLY A 49 -13.64 20.69 -14.10
CA GLY A 49 -13.63 21.70 -15.15
C GLY A 49 -12.49 21.54 -16.15
N ASP A 50 -11.30 21.10 -15.70
CA ASP A 50 -10.10 21.10 -16.51
C ASP A 50 -9.78 19.70 -17.10
N VAL A 51 -10.23 18.60 -16.47
CA VAL A 51 -9.80 17.24 -16.84
C VAL A 51 -10.90 16.46 -17.55
N THR A 52 -10.73 16.23 -18.84
CA THR A 52 -11.63 15.37 -19.61
C THR A 52 -11.36 13.89 -19.32
N LYS A 53 -12.35 13.20 -18.76
CA LYS A 53 -12.23 11.80 -18.36
C LYS A 53 -12.40 10.83 -19.53
N PHE A 54 -11.81 9.64 -19.40
CA PHE A 54 -11.96 8.50 -20.31
C PHE A 54 -11.56 8.79 -21.76
N VAL A 55 -10.62 9.71 -21.97
CA VAL A 55 -10.10 10.01 -23.32
C VAL A 55 -8.73 9.35 -23.57
N THR A 56 -8.06 8.91 -22.53
CA THR A 56 -6.75 8.26 -22.62
C THR A 56 -6.90 6.75 -22.39
N PRO A 57 -6.31 5.89 -23.27
CA PRO A 57 -6.36 4.45 -23.02
C PRO A 57 -5.55 4.05 -21.78
N LEU A 58 -5.98 2.98 -21.11
CA LEU A 58 -5.26 2.40 -19.98
C LEU A 58 -3.82 2.07 -20.38
N LEU A 59 -2.89 2.53 -19.56
CA LEU A 59 -1.48 2.20 -19.71
C LEU A 59 -1.23 0.76 -19.23
N ILE A 60 -0.65 -0.09 -20.09
CA ILE A 60 -0.29 -1.47 -19.76
C ILE A 60 1.20 -1.64 -20.06
N PRO A 61 2.11 -1.39 -19.07
CA PRO A 61 3.54 -1.50 -19.29
C PRO A 61 3.98 -2.94 -19.53
N PRO A 62 5.09 -3.16 -20.26
CA PRO A 62 5.71 -4.47 -20.35
C PRO A 62 6.31 -4.89 -18.99
N VAL A 63 6.70 -6.16 -18.89
CA VAL A 63 7.43 -6.67 -17.73
C VAL A 63 8.82 -6.04 -17.66
N MET A 64 9.31 -5.79 -16.44
CA MET A 64 10.63 -5.24 -16.15
C MET A 64 11.72 -6.06 -16.83
N PRO A 65 12.59 -5.44 -17.66
CA PRO A 65 13.68 -6.16 -18.32
C PRO A 65 14.71 -6.67 -17.31
N LYS A 66 15.10 -7.94 -17.47
CA LYS A 66 16.17 -8.54 -16.68
C LYS A 66 17.54 -8.04 -17.15
N ALA A 67 18.46 -7.83 -16.21
CA ALA A 67 19.88 -7.64 -16.52
C ALA A 67 20.53 -8.96 -16.98
N GLY A 68 19.96 -10.12 -16.59
CA GLY A 68 20.41 -11.44 -16.99
C GLY A 68 20.04 -12.54 -15.98
N THR A 69 20.73 -13.66 -16.11
CA THR A 69 20.69 -14.76 -15.16
C THR A 69 22.07 -14.95 -14.55
N ILE A 70 22.14 -15.08 -13.24
CA ILE A 70 23.38 -15.28 -12.48
C ILE A 70 23.37 -16.63 -11.75
N LYS A 71 24.55 -17.15 -11.43
CA LYS A 71 24.72 -18.32 -10.60
C LYS A 71 25.00 -17.91 -9.17
N LEU A 72 24.18 -18.40 -8.23
CA LEU A 72 24.34 -18.15 -6.80
C LEU A 72 25.45 -19.05 -6.19
N LYS A 73 25.94 -18.71 -4.98
CA LYS A 73 26.91 -19.51 -4.24
C LYS A 73 26.48 -20.98 -4.05
N ASN A 74 25.18 -21.22 -3.86
CA ASN A 74 24.60 -22.57 -3.72
C ASN A 74 24.38 -23.33 -5.04
N GLY A 75 24.85 -22.77 -6.16
CA GLY A 75 24.74 -23.36 -7.49
C GLY A 75 23.41 -23.17 -8.20
N LYS A 76 22.37 -22.61 -7.53
CA LYS A 76 21.09 -22.28 -8.18
C LYS A 76 21.24 -21.09 -9.13
N ASN A 77 20.44 -21.08 -10.19
CA ASN A 77 20.31 -19.91 -11.05
C ASN A 77 19.32 -18.93 -10.44
N ALA A 78 19.62 -17.64 -10.52
CA ALA A 78 18.72 -16.54 -10.14
C ALA A 78 18.56 -15.57 -11.30
N ASP A 79 17.36 -15.00 -11.44
CA ASP A 79 17.16 -13.87 -12.35
C ASP A 79 17.75 -12.61 -11.71
N SER A 80 18.44 -11.81 -12.49
CA SER A 80 19.14 -10.60 -12.01
C SER A 80 18.56 -9.36 -12.64
N TYR A 81 18.38 -8.32 -11.80
CA TYR A 81 17.92 -7.00 -12.23
C TYR A 81 18.88 -5.92 -11.72
N GLU A 82 19.02 -4.86 -12.50
CA GLU A 82 19.57 -3.57 -12.08
C GLU A 82 18.47 -2.53 -12.28
N ILE A 83 17.92 -2.00 -11.21
CA ILE A 83 16.76 -1.11 -11.22
C ILE A 83 17.16 0.21 -10.53
N SER A 84 16.87 1.33 -11.18
CA SER A 84 17.10 2.65 -10.60
C SER A 84 15.81 3.43 -10.41
N VAL A 85 15.78 4.26 -9.36
CA VAL A 85 14.79 5.33 -9.23
C VAL A 85 15.32 6.55 -9.96
N ARG A 86 14.51 7.10 -10.87
CA ARG A 86 14.85 8.33 -11.64
C ARG A 86 13.68 9.28 -11.71
N GLN A 87 14.00 10.55 -11.94
CA GLN A 87 13.03 11.58 -12.29
C GLN A 87 12.85 11.66 -13.81
N PHE A 88 11.59 11.76 -14.24
CA PHE A 88 11.22 11.95 -15.64
C PHE A 88 9.83 12.59 -15.74
N ALA A 89 9.49 13.09 -16.94
CA ALA A 89 8.14 13.58 -17.23
C ALA A 89 7.29 12.43 -17.78
N GLN A 90 6.06 12.28 -17.26
CA GLN A 90 5.06 11.33 -17.73
C GLN A 90 3.73 12.03 -18.02
N GLN A 91 3.10 11.66 -19.14
CA GLN A 91 1.76 12.15 -19.46
C GLN A 91 0.72 11.37 -18.64
N ILE A 92 0.47 11.83 -17.42
CA ILE A 92 -0.52 11.25 -16.49
C ILE A 92 -1.90 11.84 -16.77
N LEU A 93 -1.96 13.15 -16.91
CA LEU A 93 -3.15 13.90 -17.29
C LEU A 93 -3.47 13.71 -18.79
N PRO A 94 -4.72 13.93 -19.23
CA PRO A 94 -5.08 13.85 -20.65
C PRO A 94 -4.19 14.72 -21.56
N ALA A 95 -4.07 14.32 -22.81
CA ALA A 95 -3.35 15.09 -23.82
C ALA A 95 -3.94 16.51 -23.93
N GLY A 96 -3.06 17.51 -23.96
CA GLY A 96 -3.43 18.94 -23.93
C GLY A 96 -3.18 19.61 -22.57
N LEU A 97 -3.10 18.83 -21.50
CA LEU A 97 -2.59 19.27 -20.20
C LEU A 97 -1.09 18.99 -20.06
N PRO A 98 -0.37 19.71 -19.19
CA PRO A 98 1.07 19.49 -19.00
C PRO A 98 1.39 18.08 -18.53
N ALA A 99 2.58 17.58 -18.91
CA ALA A 99 3.11 16.34 -18.37
C ALA A 99 3.59 16.55 -16.94
N THR A 100 3.43 15.52 -16.11
CA THR A 100 3.80 15.53 -14.69
C THR A 100 5.25 15.07 -14.51
N THR A 101 6.03 15.79 -13.72
CA THR A 101 7.32 15.31 -13.24
C THR A 101 7.09 14.32 -12.11
N VAL A 102 7.61 13.11 -12.29
CA VAL A 102 7.48 12.00 -11.33
C VAL A 102 8.79 11.26 -11.14
N TRP A 103 8.83 10.40 -10.15
CA TRP A 103 9.87 9.39 -9.99
C TRP A 103 9.33 8.00 -10.36
N GLY A 104 10.22 7.09 -10.71
CA GLY A 104 9.83 5.71 -10.96
C GLY A 104 11.02 4.78 -11.03
N TYR A 105 10.78 3.53 -10.65
CA TYR A 105 11.74 2.46 -10.85
C TYR A 105 11.78 2.07 -12.33
N GLY A 106 12.98 1.72 -12.80
CA GLY A 106 13.14 1.20 -14.16
C GLY A 106 14.48 0.54 -14.38
N ALA A 107 14.56 -0.28 -15.43
CA ALA A 107 15.78 -1.01 -15.77
C ALA A 107 16.89 -0.05 -16.21
N VAL A 108 18.10 -0.23 -15.65
CA VAL A 108 19.30 0.51 -16.02
C VAL A 108 19.88 -0.02 -17.31
N LYS A 109 19.86 -1.35 -17.48
CA LYS A 109 20.32 -2.04 -18.70
C LYS A 109 19.12 -2.71 -19.34
N ALA A 110 18.60 -2.05 -20.38
CA ALA A 110 17.65 -2.72 -21.26
C ALA A 110 18.40 -3.64 -22.22
N GLY A 111 17.86 -4.81 -22.46
CA GLY A 111 18.17 -5.50 -23.69
C GLY A 111 17.87 -4.57 -24.86
N SER A 112 18.70 -4.55 -25.87
CA SER A 112 18.83 -3.58 -26.97
C SER A 112 17.61 -3.39 -27.88
N LYS A 113 16.37 -3.56 -27.41
CA LYS A 113 15.18 -3.42 -28.24
C LYS A 113 14.69 -1.97 -28.27
N ARG A 114 14.68 -1.38 -29.43
CA ARG A 114 14.09 -0.07 -29.72
C ARG A 114 12.62 -0.06 -29.27
N GLY A 115 12.21 0.99 -28.52
CA GLY A 115 10.83 1.23 -28.09
C GLY A 115 10.46 0.60 -26.75
N LEU A 116 11.39 0.06 -25.97
CA LEU A 116 11.12 -0.39 -24.61
C LEU A 116 11.01 0.79 -23.66
N LEU A 117 9.90 0.85 -22.93
CA LEU A 117 9.75 1.73 -21.77
C LEU A 117 10.64 1.22 -20.65
N LEU A 118 11.55 2.07 -20.14
CA LEU A 118 12.47 1.68 -19.08
C LEU A 118 12.03 2.15 -17.71
N HIS A 119 11.37 3.29 -17.61
CA HIS A 119 10.85 3.91 -16.39
C HIS A 119 9.39 4.29 -16.58
N ASN A 120 8.58 4.10 -15.56
CA ASN A 120 7.18 4.48 -15.51
C ASN A 120 6.75 4.67 -14.05
N ALA A 121 5.68 5.41 -13.80
CA ALA A 121 5.03 5.58 -12.51
C ALA A 121 3.51 5.28 -12.66
N PRO A 122 2.99 4.20 -12.05
CA PRO A 122 3.72 3.14 -11.37
C PRO A 122 4.63 2.34 -12.29
N SER A 123 5.63 1.70 -11.71
CA SER A 123 6.75 1.09 -12.42
C SER A 123 6.38 -0.24 -13.08
N LEU A 124 7.29 -0.75 -13.95
CA LEU A 124 7.09 -2.01 -14.66
C LEU A 124 6.99 -3.19 -13.72
N THR A 125 6.18 -4.18 -14.07
CA THR A 125 6.00 -5.40 -13.29
C THR A 125 7.26 -6.28 -13.30
N ILE A 126 7.78 -6.64 -12.13
CA ILE A 126 8.76 -7.72 -12.02
C ILE A 126 8.01 -9.05 -12.08
N GLU A 127 8.36 -9.93 -13.02
CA GLU A 127 7.79 -11.28 -13.10
C GLU A 127 8.79 -12.32 -12.61
N ALA A 128 8.43 -13.08 -11.59
CA ALA A 128 9.23 -14.10 -10.96
C ALA A 128 8.55 -15.48 -10.98
N LYS A 129 9.29 -16.52 -10.64
CA LYS A 129 8.76 -17.88 -10.48
C LYS A 129 8.94 -18.35 -9.04
N ALA A 130 7.92 -18.99 -8.49
CA ALA A 130 7.98 -19.60 -7.16
C ALA A 130 9.21 -20.53 -7.03
N GLY A 131 9.99 -20.33 -5.96
CA GLY A 131 11.22 -21.09 -5.68
C GLY A 131 12.40 -20.77 -6.59
N ARG A 132 12.29 -19.83 -7.53
CA ARG A 132 13.41 -19.33 -8.32
C ARG A 132 13.86 -17.98 -7.77
N PRO A 133 15.06 -17.87 -7.20
CA PRO A 133 15.54 -16.63 -6.62
C PRO A 133 15.62 -15.49 -7.63
N VAL A 134 15.40 -14.29 -7.13
CA VAL A 134 15.62 -13.04 -7.86
C VAL A 134 16.63 -12.20 -7.07
N ARG A 135 17.59 -11.59 -7.78
CA ARG A 135 18.54 -10.63 -7.21
C ARG A 135 18.36 -9.29 -7.88
N VAL A 136 18.14 -8.23 -7.08
CA VAL A 136 17.95 -6.88 -7.58
C VAL A 136 19.01 -5.96 -6.99
N LYS A 137 19.70 -5.22 -7.83
CA LYS A 137 20.48 -4.04 -7.45
C LYS A 137 19.57 -2.84 -7.54
N TRP A 138 19.14 -2.31 -6.38
CA TRP A 138 18.34 -1.11 -6.26
C TRP A 138 19.24 0.13 -6.21
N ILE A 139 19.03 1.09 -7.10
CA ILE A 139 19.91 2.25 -7.31
C ILE A 139 19.13 3.53 -7.09
N ASN A 140 19.59 4.37 -6.19
CA ASN A 140 19.15 5.75 -6.05
C ASN A 140 19.86 6.62 -7.09
N ASP A 141 19.17 6.92 -8.18
CA ASP A 141 19.68 7.75 -9.28
C ASP A 141 18.91 9.08 -9.38
N LEU A 142 18.42 9.59 -8.21
CA LEU A 142 17.77 10.89 -8.08
C LEU A 142 18.82 12.02 -8.14
N LYS A 143 19.40 12.18 -9.31
CA LYS A 143 20.41 13.20 -9.60
C LYS A 143 20.27 13.75 -11.02
N ARG A 144 20.77 14.96 -11.20
CA ARG A 144 20.87 15.62 -12.52
C ARG A 144 21.98 15.01 -13.35
N ALA A 145 21.97 15.29 -14.66
CA ALA A 145 23.01 14.83 -15.59
C ALA A 145 24.41 15.31 -15.24
N ASN A 146 24.54 16.46 -14.56
CA ASN A 146 25.81 16.98 -14.06
C ASN A 146 26.31 16.31 -12.78
N GLY A 147 25.58 15.31 -12.25
CA GLY A 147 25.96 14.57 -11.05
C GLY A 147 25.55 15.22 -9.72
N THR A 148 24.78 16.31 -9.73
CA THR A 148 24.23 16.93 -8.53
C THR A 148 22.92 16.25 -8.11
N PHE A 149 22.59 16.22 -6.79
CA PHE A 149 21.35 15.62 -6.32
C PHE A 149 20.11 16.40 -6.77
N LEU A 150 18.98 15.72 -6.79
CA LEU A 150 17.65 16.31 -6.92
C LEU A 150 17.04 16.46 -5.52
N PRO A 151 16.45 17.61 -5.17
CA PRO A 151 15.62 17.73 -3.97
C PRO A 151 14.31 16.95 -4.15
N HIS A 152 13.57 16.77 -3.06
CA HIS A 152 12.26 16.15 -3.14
C HIS A 152 11.29 16.99 -3.98
N LEU A 153 10.36 16.31 -4.70
CA LEU A 153 9.31 16.97 -5.49
C LEU A 153 8.21 17.59 -4.63
N LEU A 154 8.08 17.10 -3.40
CA LEU A 154 6.97 17.36 -2.47
C LEU A 154 7.52 17.91 -1.16
N PRO A 155 6.68 18.58 -0.33
CA PRO A 155 7.10 19.08 0.96
C PRO A 155 7.38 17.93 1.94
N VAL A 156 8.60 17.82 2.41
CA VAL A 156 9.03 16.83 3.41
C VAL A 156 9.05 17.49 4.78
N ASP A 157 8.34 16.91 5.74
CA ASP A 157 8.31 17.38 7.11
C ASP A 157 9.55 16.91 7.89
N PRO A 158 10.48 17.80 8.27
CA PRO A 158 11.67 17.40 9.01
C PRO A 158 11.44 17.21 10.52
N THR A 159 10.23 17.42 11.03
CA THR A 159 9.92 17.34 12.46
C THR A 159 9.44 15.96 12.89
N LEU A 160 9.20 15.04 11.95
CA LEU A 160 8.86 13.65 12.22
C LEU A 160 10.09 12.86 12.71
N HIS A 161 9.86 11.64 13.17
CA HIS A 161 10.89 10.62 13.26
C HIS A 161 11.20 10.11 11.86
N TRP A 162 12.34 10.49 11.29
CA TRP A 162 12.63 10.23 9.88
C TRP A 162 14.11 9.96 9.62
N ALA A 163 14.45 9.62 8.42
CA ALA A 163 15.82 9.34 7.95
C ALA A 163 16.85 10.40 8.37
N ASN A 164 16.43 11.67 8.41
CA ASN A 164 17.20 12.82 8.90
C ASN A 164 18.66 12.88 8.41
N PRO A 165 18.92 12.89 7.09
CA PRO A 165 20.29 13.03 6.58
C PRO A 165 21.05 14.25 7.14
N PRO A 166 20.43 15.44 7.36
CA PRO A 166 21.09 16.61 7.95
C PRO A 166 21.63 16.37 9.35
N GLY A 167 21.05 15.44 10.11
CA GLY A 167 21.52 15.07 11.45
C GLY A 167 22.90 14.44 11.48
N GLY A 168 23.49 14.14 10.32
CA GLY A 168 24.77 13.45 10.22
C GLY A 168 24.75 12.06 10.83
N THR A 169 25.91 11.45 11.02
CA THR A 169 26.00 10.06 11.53
C THR A 169 25.39 9.87 12.91
N ALA A 170 25.41 10.88 13.76
CA ALA A 170 24.91 10.79 15.13
C ALA A 170 23.41 11.06 15.25
N GLY A 171 22.84 11.88 14.34
CA GLY A 171 21.45 12.30 14.40
C GLY A 171 20.56 11.74 13.28
N ARG A 172 21.09 10.85 12.45
CA ARG A 172 20.25 10.15 11.46
C ARG A 172 19.26 9.22 12.15
N ASP A 173 18.15 8.94 11.49
CA ASP A 173 17.10 8.06 11.99
C ASP A 173 16.58 8.50 13.37
N THR A 174 16.33 9.80 13.52
CA THR A 174 15.84 10.40 14.76
C THR A 174 14.71 11.40 14.48
N ARG A 175 14.00 11.79 15.53
CA ARG A 175 13.11 12.96 15.53
C ARG A 175 13.93 14.18 15.97
N PRO A 176 14.24 15.16 15.06
CA PRO A 176 14.98 16.35 15.44
C PRO A 176 14.14 17.29 16.32
N ALA A 177 14.79 18.00 17.23
CA ALA A 177 14.18 19.09 18.00
C ALA A 177 14.42 20.44 17.30
N PHE A 178 13.38 21.26 17.22
CA PHE A 178 13.41 22.60 16.64
C PHE A 178 12.99 23.65 17.67
N THR A 179 13.60 24.81 17.62
CA THR A 179 13.24 25.98 18.45
C THR A 179 12.33 26.95 17.72
N GLU A 180 12.16 26.77 16.43
CA GLU A 180 11.27 27.49 15.54
C GLU A 180 10.74 26.56 14.46
N THR A 181 9.64 26.90 13.79
CA THR A 181 9.06 26.07 12.72
C THR A 181 10.02 25.99 11.54
N PRO A 182 10.53 24.80 11.20
CA PRO A 182 11.39 24.63 10.04
C PRO A 182 10.58 24.69 8.74
N GLY A 183 11.23 25.09 7.65
CA GLY A 183 10.69 24.86 6.30
C GLY A 183 10.81 23.40 5.88
N PRO A 184 10.22 23.02 4.73
CA PRO A 184 10.35 21.69 4.16
C PRO A 184 11.83 21.33 3.89
N TYR A 185 12.16 20.06 4.06
CA TYR A 185 13.50 19.56 3.72
C TYR A 185 13.73 19.61 2.20
N THR A 186 14.87 20.17 1.79
CA THR A 186 15.23 20.38 0.37
C THR A 186 16.54 19.70 -0.03
N GLY A 187 17.05 18.80 0.80
CA GLY A 187 18.30 18.07 0.55
C GLY A 187 18.14 16.85 -0.37
N PRO A 188 19.20 16.03 -0.50
CA PRO A 188 19.19 14.80 -1.27
C PRO A 188 18.22 13.77 -0.67
N VAL A 189 17.51 13.05 -1.51
CA VAL A 189 16.43 12.14 -1.10
C VAL A 189 16.97 10.76 -0.72
N PRO A 190 16.76 10.30 0.51
CA PRO A 190 17.04 8.93 0.90
C PRO A 190 15.97 7.98 0.34
N ILE A 191 16.37 6.77 -0.09
CA ILE A 191 15.46 5.70 -0.49
C ILE A 191 15.90 4.36 0.10
N VAL A 192 14.94 3.48 0.32
CA VAL A 192 15.14 2.03 0.46
C VAL A 192 13.92 1.31 -0.10
N THR A 193 14.11 0.24 -0.87
CA THR A 193 13.00 -0.45 -1.53
C THR A 193 12.59 -1.67 -0.74
N HIS A 194 11.30 -1.79 -0.43
CA HIS A 194 10.67 -2.98 0.13
C HIS A 194 9.90 -3.75 -0.96
N VAL A 195 9.94 -5.09 -0.92
CA VAL A 195 9.05 -5.94 -1.71
C VAL A 195 7.96 -6.49 -0.80
N HIS A 196 6.86 -5.77 -0.76
CA HIS A 196 5.71 -5.99 0.08
C HIS A 196 5.06 -7.36 -0.20
N GLY A 197 4.96 -8.18 0.83
CA GLY A 197 4.44 -9.54 0.75
C GLY A 197 5.50 -10.61 0.41
N ALA A 198 6.77 -10.27 0.30
CA ALA A 198 7.84 -11.24 0.06
C ALA A 198 8.07 -12.11 1.31
N VAL A 199 7.93 -13.44 1.16
CA VAL A 199 8.05 -14.42 2.24
C VAL A 199 9.42 -15.11 2.22
N GLY A 200 9.98 -15.38 3.40
CA GLY A 200 11.27 -16.07 3.54
C GLY A 200 12.47 -15.20 3.15
N VAL A 201 12.25 -13.90 2.99
CA VAL A 201 13.29 -12.93 2.71
C VAL A 201 14.17 -12.72 3.95
N ALA A 202 15.48 -12.52 3.77
CA ALA A 202 16.33 -12.13 4.88
C ALA A 202 16.21 -10.63 5.14
N ASP A 203 16.33 -10.22 6.40
CA ASP A 203 16.20 -8.82 6.81
C ASP A 203 17.18 -7.86 6.10
N ASP A 204 18.33 -8.35 5.64
CA ASP A 204 19.25 -7.59 4.78
C ASP A 204 18.72 -7.33 3.36
N SER A 205 17.60 -7.93 2.99
CA SER A 205 16.98 -7.82 1.67
C SER A 205 15.50 -7.44 1.74
N ASP A 206 14.99 -7.14 2.94
CA ASP A 206 13.59 -6.80 3.19
C ASP A 206 13.26 -5.33 2.87
N GLY A 207 14.25 -4.45 2.91
CA GLY A 207 14.04 -3.00 2.77
C GLY A 207 13.74 -2.32 4.09
N TYR A 208 14.43 -2.74 5.17
CA TYR A 208 14.26 -2.17 6.51
C TYR A 208 14.42 -0.65 6.50
N ALA A 209 13.50 0.07 7.13
CA ALA A 209 13.33 1.53 6.99
C ALA A 209 14.59 2.36 7.30
N GLU A 210 15.46 1.91 8.22
CA GLU A 210 16.74 2.55 8.56
C GLU A 210 17.94 2.03 7.76
N ALA A 211 17.69 1.29 6.66
CA ALA A 211 18.75 0.88 5.73
C ALA A 211 18.78 1.71 4.44
N TRP A 212 18.21 2.91 4.49
CA TRP A 212 18.16 3.85 3.38
C TRP A 212 19.55 4.33 2.94
N TYR A 213 19.63 4.86 1.71
CA TYR A 213 20.84 5.45 1.15
C TYR A 213 20.52 6.62 0.22
N LEU A 214 21.38 7.65 0.27
CA LEU A 214 21.31 8.81 -0.61
C LEU A 214 21.82 8.46 -2.03
N PRO A 215 21.48 9.28 -3.06
CA PRO A 215 22.08 9.13 -4.37
C PRO A 215 23.60 9.35 -4.31
N ASN A 216 24.34 8.68 -5.19
CA ASN A 216 25.78 8.95 -5.31
C ASN A 216 25.99 10.25 -6.10
N ALA A 217 25.77 11.40 -5.45
CA ALA A 217 25.90 12.74 -6.01
C ALA A 217 27.13 13.46 -5.44
N GLY A 218 27.68 14.39 -6.22
CA GLY A 218 28.93 15.08 -5.89
C GLY A 218 28.77 16.28 -4.96
N ASP A 219 27.56 16.77 -4.76
CA ASP A 219 27.21 17.99 -4.03
C ASP A 219 26.46 17.74 -2.71
N ILE A 220 26.45 16.48 -2.20
CA ILE A 220 25.88 16.19 -0.89
C ILE A 220 26.66 16.95 0.18
N PRO A 221 25.97 17.74 1.05
CA PRO A 221 26.66 18.52 2.09
C PRO A 221 27.54 17.65 2.99
N ALA A 222 28.71 18.14 3.35
CA ALA A 222 29.76 17.37 4.02
C ALA A 222 29.32 16.78 5.39
N GLY A 223 28.39 17.44 6.08
CA GLY A 223 27.86 16.98 7.38
C GLY A 223 26.73 15.95 7.30
N TYR A 224 26.19 15.68 6.11
CA TYR A 224 25.04 14.79 5.97
C TYR A 224 25.40 13.31 6.13
N ALA A 225 24.54 12.54 6.80
CA ALA A 225 24.57 11.09 6.70
C ALA A 225 24.21 10.66 5.26
N LYS A 226 24.99 9.74 4.69
CA LYS A 226 24.73 9.23 3.33
C LYS A 226 23.98 7.93 3.31
N GLN A 227 23.75 7.34 4.47
CA GLN A 227 23.08 6.06 4.67
C GLN A 227 22.51 5.96 6.09
N GLY A 228 21.44 5.18 6.24
CA GLY A 228 20.78 4.91 7.52
C GLY A 228 21.59 4.04 8.47
N THR A 229 21.12 3.94 9.70
CA THR A 229 21.83 3.27 10.82
C THR A 229 22.08 1.79 10.55
N TRP A 230 21.17 1.09 9.87
CA TRP A 230 21.26 -0.35 9.59
C TRP A 230 21.96 -0.71 8.27
N TYR A 231 22.27 0.27 7.41
CA TYR A 231 22.83 0.03 6.09
C TYR A 231 24.13 -0.81 6.12
N ASP A 232 25.12 -0.40 6.93
CA ASP A 232 26.43 -1.08 6.98
C ASP A 232 26.34 -2.48 7.61
N PHE A 233 25.44 -2.66 8.59
CA PHE A 233 25.17 -3.96 9.17
C PHE A 233 24.63 -4.93 8.11
N PHE A 234 23.57 -4.56 7.39
CA PHE A 234 22.98 -5.38 6.34
C PHE A 234 23.90 -5.57 5.14
N LYS A 235 24.67 -4.55 4.76
CA LYS A 235 25.71 -4.68 3.72
C LYS A 235 26.70 -5.78 4.07
N SER A 236 27.17 -5.82 5.31
CA SER A 236 28.11 -6.83 5.80
C SER A 236 27.48 -8.21 5.80
N LYS A 237 26.24 -8.32 6.27
CA LYS A 237 25.45 -9.55 6.30
C LYS A 237 25.18 -10.09 4.89
N ALA A 238 24.74 -9.26 3.96
CA ALA A 238 24.49 -9.62 2.56
C ALA A 238 25.77 -10.06 1.84
N ALA A 239 26.91 -9.39 2.11
CA ALA A 239 28.21 -9.79 1.57
C ALA A 239 28.63 -11.19 2.07
N ALA A 240 28.48 -11.46 3.36
CA ALA A 240 28.78 -12.76 3.95
C ALA A 240 27.82 -13.86 3.43
N GLY A 241 26.51 -13.60 3.45
CA GLY A 241 25.48 -14.57 3.08
C GLY A 241 25.42 -14.86 1.58
N TYR A 242 25.41 -13.84 0.75
CA TYR A 242 25.14 -13.93 -0.69
C TYR A 242 26.31 -13.58 -1.58
N GLY A 243 27.39 -12.99 -1.04
CA GLY A 243 28.54 -12.49 -1.82
C GLY A 243 28.17 -11.30 -2.71
N VAL A 244 27.22 -10.48 -2.26
CA VAL A 244 26.79 -9.27 -2.97
C VAL A 244 27.52 -8.05 -2.44
N THR A 245 27.58 -7.00 -3.26
CA THR A 245 28.18 -5.73 -2.89
C THR A 245 27.10 -4.66 -2.79
N TRP A 246 27.15 -3.87 -1.71
CA TRP A 246 26.45 -2.58 -1.58
C TRP A 246 27.48 -1.47 -1.64
N GLY A 247 27.06 -0.30 -2.10
CA GLY A 247 27.96 0.85 -2.23
C GLY A 247 27.23 2.18 -2.27
N PRO A 248 27.94 3.29 -2.47
CA PRO A 248 27.31 4.60 -2.55
C PRO A 248 26.17 4.63 -3.57
N GLY A 249 24.97 4.97 -3.11
CA GLY A 249 23.79 5.10 -3.95
C GLY A 249 23.11 3.79 -4.35
N PHE A 250 23.44 2.65 -3.75
CA PHE A 250 22.73 1.40 -4.05
C PHE A 250 22.84 0.34 -2.97
N ALA A 251 21.82 -0.53 -2.93
CA ALA A 251 21.82 -1.79 -2.20
C ALA A 251 21.52 -2.96 -3.14
N THR A 252 21.92 -4.18 -2.78
CA THR A 252 21.65 -5.38 -3.58
C THR A 252 20.91 -6.41 -2.74
N PHE A 253 19.67 -6.67 -3.06
CA PHE A 253 18.77 -7.57 -2.34
C PHE A 253 18.57 -8.88 -3.06
N GLN A 254 18.26 -9.94 -2.30
CA GLN A 254 18.00 -11.27 -2.86
C GLN A 254 16.71 -11.85 -2.29
N TYR A 255 15.75 -12.11 -3.17
CA TYR A 255 14.44 -12.66 -2.86
C TYR A 255 14.41 -14.16 -3.21
N PRO A 256 14.08 -15.06 -2.27
CA PRO A 256 14.02 -16.49 -2.53
C PRO A 256 12.81 -16.89 -3.37
N ASN A 257 11.74 -16.06 -3.34
CA ASN A 257 10.43 -16.33 -3.92
C ASN A 257 9.80 -17.63 -3.37
N ASP A 258 9.87 -17.79 -2.05
CA ASP A 258 9.26 -18.91 -1.32
C ASP A 258 7.73 -18.76 -1.19
N ASN A 259 7.19 -17.67 -1.69
CA ASN A 259 5.75 -17.44 -1.81
C ASN A 259 5.05 -18.49 -2.67
N ARG A 260 3.78 -18.74 -2.40
CA ARG A 260 2.84 -19.24 -3.41
C ARG A 260 2.78 -18.28 -4.59
N ALA A 261 2.30 -18.74 -5.75
CA ALA A 261 2.01 -17.82 -6.86
C ALA A 261 1.00 -16.76 -6.40
N SER A 262 1.40 -15.49 -6.48
CA SER A 262 0.66 -14.37 -5.91
C SER A 262 1.00 -13.07 -6.61
N THR A 263 0.19 -12.04 -6.34
CA THR A 263 0.44 -10.67 -6.75
C THR A 263 0.97 -9.91 -5.54
N ILE A 264 2.28 -9.72 -5.48
CA ILE A 264 2.93 -8.84 -4.52
C ILE A 264 3.41 -7.59 -5.24
N TRP A 265 3.99 -6.62 -4.53
CA TRP A 265 4.40 -5.35 -5.13
C TRP A 265 5.65 -4.80 -4.46
N TYR A 266 6.23 -3.74 -4.95
CA TYR A 266 7.41 -3.11 -4.38
C TYR A 266 7.24 -1.59 -4.37
N HIS A 267 7.75 -0.95 -3.32
CA HIS A 267 7.68 0.50 -3.12
C HIS A 267 8.83 0.98 -2.24
N ASP A 268 8.98 2.29 -2.12
CA ASP A 268 9.91 2.89 -1.16
C ASP A 268 9.40 2.69 0.28
N HIS A 269 10.33 2.52 1.21
CA HIS A 269 10.04 2.28 2.63
C HIS A 269 10.99 3.06 3.56
N THR A 270 11.39 4.25 3.16
CA THR A 270 12.33 5.09 3.91
C THR A 270 11.68 5.68 5.15
N LEU A 271 12.30 5.50 6.32
CA LEU A 271 11.79 5.96 7.62
C LEU A 271 11.30 7.41 7.57
N GLY A 272 10.02 7.62 7.91
CA GLY A 272 9.34 8.91 7.94
C GLY A 272 9.18 9.60 6.59
N MET A 273 9.44 8.90 5.49
CA MET A 273 9.35 9.45 4.12
C MET A 273 8.58 8.57 3.13
N THR A 274 8.06 7.42 3.54
CA THR A 274 7.31 6.51 2.67
C THR A 274 6.19 7.24 1.94
N ARG A 275 5.36 8.02 2.65
CA ARG A 275 4.22 8.75 2.11
C ARG A 275 4.60 9.65 0.92
N VAL A 276 5.64 10.46 1.08
CA VAL A 276 6.05 11.42 0.03
C VAL A 276 6.84 10.73 -1.08
N ASN A 277 7.72 9.77 -0.76
CA ASN A 277 8.46 9.01 -1.75
C ASN A 277 7.53 8.21 -2.66
N VAL A 278 6.55 7.48 -2.11
CA VAL A 278 5.59 6.68 -2.89
C VAL A 278 4.64 7.58 -3.68
N TYR A 279 4.21 8.70 -3.10
CA TYR A 279 3.37 9.67 -3.81
C TYR A 279 4.08 10.24 -5.05
N ALA A 280 5.38 10.48 -4.99
CA ALA A 280 6.19 10.93 -6.12
C ALA A 280 6.28 9.88 -7.26
N GLY A 281 5.94 8.59 -7.00
CA GLY A 281 5.75 7.55 -7.99
C GLY A 281 6.41 6.18 -7.80
N PRO A 282 7.43 5.98 -6.94
CA PRO A 282 8.15 4.71 -6.81
C PRO A 282 7.32 3.55 -6.22
N ALA A 283 6.55 2.90 -7.06
CA ALA A 283 5.80 1.67 -6.77
C ALA A 283 5.68 0.80 -8.02
N GLY A 284 5.55 -0.52 -7.89
CA GLY A 284 5.35 -1.42 -9.02
C GLY A 284 4.97 -2.84 -8.61
N PHE A 285 4.32 -3.58 -9.49
CA PHE A 285 3.94 -4.98 -9.24
C PHE A 285 5.15 -5.92 -9.23
N TYR A 286 5.06 -6.95 -8.38
CA TYR A 286 5.93 -8.11 -8.39
C TYR A 286 5.06 -9.37 -8.43
N ILE A 287 4.96 -10.03 -9.58
CA ILE A 287 4.07 -11.18 -9.77
C ILE A 287 4.87 -12.47 -9.72
N ILE A 288 4.54 -13.35 -8.78
CA ILE A 288 5.14 -14.67 -8.63
C ILE A 288 4.25 -15.71 -9.30
N ARG A 289 4.81 -16.46 -10.25
CA ARG A 289 4.08 -17.46 -11.02
C ARG A 289 4.56 -18.88 -10.75
N GLY A 290 3.67 -19.84 -10.96
CA GLY A 290 4.00 -21.27 -10.92
C GLY A 290 4.03 -21.86 -9.51
N GLY A 291 4.74 -22.97 -9.32
CA GLY A 291 4.73 -23.73 -8.07
C GLY A 291 3.44 -24.54 -7.86
N ARG A 292 3.36 -25.23 -6.71
CA ARG A 292 2.22 -26.11 -6.37
C ARG A 292 0.91 -25.35 -6.16
N GLY A 293 0.99 -24.09 -5.77
CA GLY A 293 -0.15 -23.20 -5.56
C GLY A 293 -0.40 -22.21 -6.71
N GLY A 294 0.17 -22.44 -7.89
CA GLY A 294 0.06 -21.55 -9.04
C GLY A 294 -1.04 -21.93 -10.02
N ASP A 295 -1.24 -21.09 -11.04
CA ASP A 295 -2.25 -21.23 -12.08
C ASP A 295 -2.26 -22.60 -12.75
N GLY A 296 -1.09 -23.26 -12.84
CA GLY A 296 -0.94 -24.61 -13.42
C GLY A 296 -1.57 -25.73 -12.61
N ALA A 297 -1.93 -25.48 -11.36
CA ALA A 297 -2.57 -26.45 -10.47
C ALA A 297 -4.10 -26.29 -10.37
N ILE A 298 -4.66 -25.27 -11.03
CA ILE A 298 -6.12 -25.05 -11.08
C ILE A 298 -6.74 -26.05 -12.04
N ILE A 299 -7.82 -26.70 -11.60
CA ILE A 299 -8.53 -27.73 -12.35
C ILE A 299 -9.91 -27.20 -12.78
N ASP A 300 -10.34 -27.56 -14.00
CA ASP A 300 -11.72 -27.39 -14.44
C ASP A 300 -12.56 -28.57 -13.92
N ALA A 301 -13.48 -28.29 -13.01
CA ALA A 301 -14.34 -29.31 -12.38
C ALA A 301 -15.17 -30.13 -13.40
N ARG A 302 -15.47 -29.55 -14.58
CA ARG A 302 -16.27 -30.24 -15.64
C ARG A 302 -15.50 -31.34 -16.34
N THR A 303 -14.19 -31.17 -16.47
CA THR A 303 -13.33 -32.05 -17.27
C THR A 303 -12.32 -32.83 -16.44
N GLY A 304 -12.05 -32.38 -15.22
CA GLY A 304 -10.95 -32.91 -14.38
C GLY A 304 -9.54 -32.58 -14.89
N THR A 305 -9.44 -31.72 -15.92
CA THR A 305 -8.17 -31.32 -16.50
C THR A 305 -7.77 -29.91 -16.04
N ARG A 306 -6.57 -29.47 -16.39
CA ARG A 306 -6.11 -28.12 -16.08
C ARG A 306 -7.06 -27.07 -16.62
N ALA A 307 -7.45 -26.12 -15.77
CA ALA A 307 -8.26 -24.98 -16.17
C ALA A 307 -7.49 -24.01 -17.08
N VAL A 308 -8.22 -23.30 -17.95
CA VAL A 308 -7.68 -22.24 -18.79
C VAL A 308 -8.11 -20.91 -18.21
N LEU A 309 -7.15 -20.13 -17.73
CA LEU A 309 -7.39 -18.79 -17.21
C LEU A 309 -7.28 -17.73 -18.32
N PRO A 310 -7.88 -16.53 -18.12
CA PRO A 310 -7.69 -15.41 -19.05
C PRO A 310 -6.21 -15.05 -19.20
N GLY A 311 -5.79 -14.80 -20.44
CA GLY A 311 -4.43 -14.47 -20.84
C GLY A 311 -4.36 -14.25 -22.35
N PRO A 312 -3.30 -13.69 -22.90
CA PRO A 312 -1.98 -13.49 -22.31
C PRO A 312 -1.91 -12.27 -21.39
N ALA A 313 -0.89 -12.29 -20.50
CA ALA A 313 -0.40 -11.12 -19.76
C ALA A 313 0.72 -10.41 -20.55
N PRO A 314 1.07 -9.14 -20.18
CA PRO A 314 2.26 -8.45 -20.71
C PRO A 314 3.53 -9.25 -20.50
N LYS A 315 4.52 -9.09 -21.39
CA LYS A 315 5.81 -9.80 -21.34
C LYS A 315 6.99 -8.83 -21.41
N GLU A 316 8.17 -9.28 -20.97
CA GLU A 316 9.41 -8.51 -20.91
C GLU A 316 9.80 -7.81 -22.24
N ASN A 317 9.46 -8.43 -23.36
CA ASN A 317 9.86 -7.93 -24.68
C ASN A 317 8.73 -7.32 -25.48
N ASP A 318 7.59 -7.07 -24.87
CA ASP A 318 6.48 -6.42 -25.57
C ASP A 318 6.84 -4.94 -25.83
N ALA A 319 6.44 -4.43 -26.99
CA ALA A 319 6.57 -3.02 -27.30
C ALA A 319 5.63 -2.19 -26.39
N PHE A 320 5.95 -0.89 -26.23
CA PHE A 320 5.10 0.04 -25.50
C PHE A 320 4.90 1.32 -26.33
N PRO A 321 3.64 1.75 -26.60
CA PRO A 321 2.44 0.97 -26.39
C PRO A 321 2.42 -0.32 -27.22
N SER A 322 1.84 -1.37 -26.66
CA SER A 322 1.71 -2.67 -27.34
C SER A 322 0.53 -2.66 -28.29
N GLY A 323 0.68 -3.20 -29.48
CA GLY A 323 -0.45 -3.52 -30.35
C GLY A 323 -1.17 -4.82 -29.98
N LYS A 324 -0.81 -5.47 -28.86
CA LYS A 324 -1.38 -6.75 -28.40
C LYS A 324 -2.57 -6.51 -27.50
N ILE A 325 -3.52 -7.43 -27.54
CA ILE A 325 -4.62 -7.52 -26.58
C ILE A 325 -4.17 -8.42 -25.44
N TYR A 326 -4.32 -7.95 -24.20
CA TYR A 326 -4.10 -8.70 -22.99
C TYR A 326 -5.42 -9.00 -22.30
N TYR A 327 -5.55 -10.21 -21.77
CA TYR A 327 -6.72 -10.65 -20.99
C TYR A 327 -6.37 -10.93 -19.53
N GLU A 328 -5.09 -10.82 -19.16
CA GLU A 328 -4.61 -10.71 -17.79
C GLU A 328 -3.86 -9.39 -17.66
N ILE A 329 -4.35 -8.47 -16.80
CA ILE A 329 -3.87 -7.09 -16.71
C ILE A 329 -3.69 -6.71 -15.23
N PRO A 330 -2.48 -6.32 -14.80
CA PRO A 330 -2.27 -5.67 -13.52
C PRO A 330 -2.88 -4.26 -13.52
N ILE A 331 -3.59 -3.90 -12.44
CA ILE A 331 -4.33 -2.64 -12.29
C ILE A 331 -3.95 -2.01 -10.93
N ALA A 332 -3.04 -1.04 -10.94
CA ALA A 332 -2.73 -0.23 -9.76
C ALA A 332 -3.62 1.01 -9.75
N ILE A 333 -4.42 1.15 -8.71
CA ILE A 333 -5.30 2.30 -8.48
C ILE A 333 -4.64 3.17 -7.43
N GLN A 334 -4.47 4.46 -7.74
CA GLN A 334 -3.85 5.45 -6.87
C GLN A 334 -4.68 6.73 -6.93
N ASP A 335 -4.71 7.48 -5.85
CA ASP A 335 -5.28 8.82 -5.85
C ASP A 335 -4.19 9.88 -5.86
N ARG A 336 -4.39 10.95 -6.60
CA ARG A 336 -3.45 12.06 -6.75
C ARG A 336 -4.21 13.38 -6.82
N ALA A 337 -3.51 14.47 -6.53
CA ALA A 337 -3.95 15.83 -6.82
C ALA A 337 -2.86 16.55 -7.63
N PHE A 338 -3.25 17.47 -8.50
CA PHE A 338 -2.35 18.14 -9.42
C PHE A 338 -2.54 19.66 -9.38
N ASN A 339 -1.49 20.38 -9.71
CA ASN A 339 -1.54 21.80 -10.02
C ASN A 339 -1.79 22.04 -11.52
N SER A 340 -2.24 23.24 -11.88
CA SER A 340 -2.55 23.61 -13.26
C SER A 340 -1.35 23.56 -14.19
N ASP A 341 -0.11 23.59 -13.66
CA ASP A 341 1.13 23.40 -14.39
C ASP A 341 1.50 21.91 -14.59
N GLY A 342 0.64 20.98 -14.13
CA GLY A 342 0.82 19.54 -14.21
C GLY A 342 1.69 18.94 -13.10
N SER A 343 2.22 19.74 -12.17
CA SER A 343 2.96 19.22 -11.04
C SER A 343 2.04 18.49 -10.05
N LEU A 344 2.61 17.53 -9.30
CA LEU A 344 1.90 16.88 -8.20
C LEU A 344 1.64 17.90 -7.09
N PHE A 345 0.45 17.88 -6.53
CA PHE A 345 0.11 18.59 -5.30
C PHE A 345 0.17 17.62 -4.12
N TYR A 346 0.77 18.06 -3.04
CA TYR A 346 0.73 17.43 -1.72
C TYR A 346 0.74 18.53 -0.66
N PRO A 347 0.00 18.38 0.46
CA PRO A 347 -0.11 19.45 1.45
C PRO A 347 1.25 19.81 2.05
N ASP A 348 1.49 21.10 2.24
CA ASP A 348 2.64 21.67 2.93
C ASP A 348 2.29 22.33 4.28
N THR A 349 1.04 22.14 4.71
CA THR A 349 0.47 22.59 6.00
C THR A 349 -0.59 21.60 6.48
N ARG A 350 -0.99 21.76 7.76
CA ARG A 350 -2.12 21.01 8.35
C ARG A 350 -3.50 21.46 7.86
N GLU A 351 -3.59 22.58 7.13
CA GLU A 351 -4.85 23.14 6.65
C GLU A 351 -5.68 22.14 5.83
N PHE A 352 -5.00 21.28 5.08
CA PHE A 352 -5.65 20.25 4.27
C PHE A 352 -6.57 19.33 5.08
N PHE A 353 -6.12 18.88 6.25
CA PHE A 353 -6.84 17.91 7.07
C PHE A 353 -7.75 18.57 8.12
N ASP A 354 -7.20 19.44 8.96
CA ASP A 354 -7.92 19.99 10.12
C ASP A 354 -8.17 21.50 10.08
N GLY A 355 -7.82 22.14 8.97
CA GLY A 355 -8.00 23.58 8.79
C GLY A 355 -7.08 24.44 9.66
N ALA A 356 -6.00 23.88 10.19
CA ALA A 356 -5.09 24.55 11.13
C ALA A 356 -4.20 25.60 10.43
N THR A 357 -4.79 26.63 9.83
CA THR A 357 -4.07 27.79 9.26
C THR A 357 -3.51 28.73 10.30
N ALA A 358 -4.14 28.79 11.49
CA ALA A 358 -3.80 29.74 12.54
C ALA A 358 -2.53 29.41 13.30
N LEU A 359 -1.89 28.31 13.01
CA LEU A 359 -0.69 27.84 13.71
C LEU A 359 0.63 28.36 13.13
N ALA A 360 0.63 29.05 12.00
CA ALA A 360 1.80 29.70 11.40
C ALA A 360 1.75 31.24 11.60
N PRO A 361 2.89 31.92 11.78
CA PRO A 361 4.22 31.50 12.17
C PRO A 361 4.35 31.45 13.71
N GLY A 362 5.09 30.54 14.23
CA GLY A 362 5.24 30.32 15.67
C GLY A 362 4.69 28.96 16.12
N TYR A 363 4.49 28.08 15.15
CA TYR A 363 3.99 26.73 15.31
C TYR A 363 4.78 25.94 16.35
N LEU A 364 6.11 25.84 16.19
CA LEU A 364 7.02 25.27 17.15
C LEU A 364 7.79 26.38 17.90
N PRO A 365 8.06 26.24 19.20
CA PRO A 365 7.73 25.10 20.08
C PRO A 365 6.35 25.23 20.76
N ALA A 366 5.46 26.07 20.28
CA ALA A 366 4.16 26.36 20.92
C ALA A 366 3.12 25.23 20.77
N THR A 367 3.36 24.25 19.88
CA THR A 367 2.49 23.09 19.64
C THR A 367 3.30 21.81 19.54
N ASP A 368 2.66 20.68 19.81
CA ASP A 368 3.18 19.32 19.62
C ASP A 368 2.90 18.77 18.22
N LEU A 369 2.19 19.52 17.35
CA LEU A 369 1.88 19.12 15.98
C LEU A 369 3.05 19.32 15.04
N SER A 370 3.24 18.40 14.13
CA SER A 370 4.15 18.54 12.99
C SER A 370 3.54 19.51 11.95
N PRO A 371 4.31 20.49 11.43
CA PRO A 371 3.72 21.61 10.66
C PRO A 371 3.24 21.24 9.26
N ILE A 372 3.78 20.20 8.65
CA ILE A 372 3.46 19.78 7.26
C ILE A 372 2.67 18.48 7.26
N TRP A 373 2.98 17.55 8.19
CA TRP A 373 2.35 16.25 8.24
C TRP A 373 0.84 16.37 8.48
N ASN A 374 0.04 15.70 7.65
CA ASN A 374 -1.40 15.53 7.85
C ASN A 374 -1.67 14.07 8.25
N PRO A 375 -2.63 13.78 9.13
CA PRO A 375 -2.96 12.41 9.53
C PRO A 375 -3.37 11.53 8.37
N GLU A 376 -4.11 12.07 7.41
CA GLU A 376 -4.51 11.39 6.19
C GLU A 376 -4.49 12.32 4.98
N PHE A 377 -4.32 11.74 3.80
CA PHE A 377 -4.38 12.45 2.53
C PHE A 377 -5.29 11.74 1.54
N PHE A 378 -6.22 12.49 0.94
CA PHE A 378 -7.13 12.03 -0.09
C PHE A 378 -6.92 12.85 -1.36
N GLY A 379 -6.35 12.21 -2.39
CA GLY A 379 -6.21 12.84 -3.70
C GLY A 379 -7.58 13.00 -4.39
N ASN A 380 -7.80 14.13 -5.07
CA ASN A 380 -9.08 14.44 -5.72
C ASN A 380 -9.24 13.85 -7.13
N MET A 381 -8.25 13.10 -7.62
CA MET A 381 -8.27 12.42 -8.92
C MET A 381 -7.81 10.97 -8.78
N ILE A 382 -8.54 10.06 -9.42
CA ILE A 382 -8.13 8.66 -9.49
C ILE A 382 -7.22 8.44 -10.69
N MET A 383 -6.07 7.84 -10.42
CA MET A 383 -5.08 7.41 -11.41
C MET A 383 -5.04 5.88 -11.47
N VAL A 384 -5.09 5.33 -12.68
CA VAL A 384 -4.96 3.88 -12.90
C VAL A 384 -3.77 3.62 -13.81
N ASN A 385 -2.80 2.84 -13.33
CA ASN A 385 -1.56 2.53 -14.04
C ASN A 385 -0.81 3.77 -14.55
N GLY A 386 -0.90 4.91 -13.85
CA GLY A 386 -0.20 6.14 -14.24
C GLY A 386 -0.95 7.01 -15.25
N THR A 387 -2.26 6.86 -15.36
CA THR A 387 -3.14 7.67 -16.19
C THR A 387 -4.40 8.04 -15.42
N THR A 388 -4.80 9.31 -15.41
CA THR A 388 -6.05 9.76 -14.77
C THR A 388 -7.25 9.27 -15.57
N TRP A 389 -8.22 8.62 -14.89
CA TRP A 389 -9.48 8.13 -15.46
C TRP A 389 -9.35 7.53 -16.86
N PRO A 390 -8.56 6.46 -17.07
CA PRO A 390 -8.38 5.87 -18.39
C PRO A 390 -9.60 5.09 -18.87
N PHE A 391 -9.61 4.73 -20.14
CA PHE A 391 -10.51 3.71 -20.66
C PHE A 391 -9.75 2.45 -21.10
N GLN A 392 -10.45 1.30 -21.03
CA GLN A 392 -9.98 0.02 -21.57
C GLN A 392 -11.05 -0.58 -22.47
N ASN A 393 -10.67 -0.90 -23.72
CA ASN A 393 -11.52 -1.72 -24.56
C ASN A 393 -11.48 -3.16 -24.07
N VAL A 394 -12.66 -3.72 -23.78
CA VAL A 394 -12.81 -5.11 -23.36
C VAL A 394 -13.78 -5.84 -24.30
N GLU A 395 -13.39 -7.04 -24.74
CA GLU A 395 -14.26 -7.90 -25.53
C GLU A 395 -15.33 -8.55 -24.65
N GLN A 396 -16.46 -8.99 -25.22
CA GLN A 396 -17.47 -9.79 -24.54
C GLN A 396 -16.92 -11.18 -24.17
N ARG A 397 -16.03 -11.23 -23.16
CA ARG A 397 -15.36 -12.42 -22.65
C ARG A 397 -14.77 -12.18 -21.28
N ARG A 398 -14.12 -13.17 -20.69
CA ARG A 398 -13.48 -13.08 -19.38
C ARG A 398 -12.10 -12.42 -19.45
N TYR A 399 -11.86 -11.53 -18.45
CA TYR A 399 -10.58 -10.89 -18.16
C TYR A 399 -10.15 -11.24 -16.74
N ARG A 400 -8.85 -11.31 -16.49
CA ARG A 400 -8.26 -11.41 -15.17
C ARG A 400 -7.59 -10.10 -14.83
N PHE A 401 -8.12 -9.38 -13.86
CA PHE A 401 -7.49 -8.17 -13.34
C PHE A 401 -6.81 -8.48 -12.01
N ARG A 402 -5.59 -7.97 -11.86
CA ARG A 402 -4.84 -8.02 -10.61
C ARG A 402 -4.86 -6.63 -10.03
N PHE A 403 -5.85 -6.35 -9.21
CA PHE A 403 -6.01 -5.06 -8.57
C PHE A 403 -5.01 -4.88 -7.42
N LEU A 404 -4.54 -3.64 -7.26
CA LEU A 404 -3.76 -3.13 -6.13
C LEU A 404 -4.36 -1.80 -5.71
N ASN A 405 -4.71 -1.65 -4.45
CA ASN A 405 -4.97 -0.34 -3.86
C ASN A 405 -3.63 0.30 -3.47
N GLY A 406 -3.14 1.22 -4.28
CA GLY A 406 -1.92 2.00 -4.06
C GLY A 406 -2.19 3.47 -3.69
N CYS A 407 -3.38 3.77 -3.14
CA CYS A 407 -3.72 5.09 -2.62
C CYS A 407 -2.92 5.42 -1.35
N GLN A 408 -2.99 6.68 -0.90
CA GLN A 408 -2.29 7.14 0.29
C GLN A 408 -3.04 6.76 1.57
N SER A 409 -4.30 7.28 1.73
CA SER A 409 -5.17 6.99 2.88
C SER A 409 -6.53 6.42 2.45
N ARG A 410 -6.83 6.42 1.15
CA ARG A 410 -8.13 6.08 0.61
C ARG A 410 -8.39 4.58 0.56
N PHE A 411 -9.39 4.10 1.29
CA PHE A 411 -9.99 2.79 1.06
C PHE A 411 -10.80 2.80 -0.24
N LEU A 412 -10.74 1.73 -1.01
CA LEU A 412 -11.51 1.57 -2.23
C LEU A 412 -12.63 0.55 -2.01
N ILE A 413 -13.83 0.90 -2.45
CA ILE A 413 -14.93 -0.04 -2.63
C ILE A 413 -15.31 0.01 -4.11
N LEU A 414 -14.64 -0.83 -4.91
CA LEU A 414 -14.86 -0.88 -6.35
C LEU A 414 -16.28 -1.36 -6.66
N ASP A 415 -17.03 -0.56 -7.41
CA ASP A 415 -18.45 -0.78 -7.68
C ASP A 415 -18.70 -1.16 -9.15
N PHE A 416 -19.12 -2.40 -9.36
CA PHE A 416 -19.44 -2.97 -10.67
C PHE A 416 -20.94 -2.93 -10.98
N ARG A 417 -21.79 -2.40 -10.11
CA ARG A 417 -23.26 -2.42 -10.27
C ARG A 417 -23.75 -1.66 -11.49
N ASN A 418 -22.99 -0.68 -11.96
CA ASN A 418 -23.32 0.09 -13.16
C ASN A 418 -22.96 -0.63 -14.48
N ILE A 419 -22.47 -1.87 -14.43
CA ILE A 419 -22.11 -2.69 -15.60
C ILE A 419 -23.11 -3.83 -15.72
N PRO A 420 -24.18 -3.70 -16.53
CA PRO A 420 -25.25 -4.68 -16.57
C PRO A 420 -24.77 -6.02 -17.14
N GLY A 421 -25.10 -7.12 -16.47
CA GLY A 421 -24.73 -8.48 -16.90
C GLY A 421 -23.29 -8.88 -16.64
N VAL A 422 -22.48 -8.04 -15.97
CA VAL A 422 -21.13 -8.41 -15.54
C VAL A 422 -21.18 -9.45 -14.40
N GLU A 423 -20.28 -10.42 -14.46
CA GLU A 423 -19.99 -11.30 -13.32
C GLU A 423 -18.57 -11.07 -12.83
N VAL A 424 -18.41 -10.95 -11.52
CA VAL A 424 -17.13 -10.68 -10.86
C VAL A 424 -16.83 -11.78 -9.84
N TRP A 425 -15.66 -12.40 -9.98
CA TRP A 425 -15.23 -13.51 -9.17
C TRP A 425 -13.80 -13.25 -8.64
N GLN A 426 -13.61 -13.21 -7.34
CA GLN A 426 -12.28 -13.17 -6.75
C GLN A 426 -11.72 -14.58 -6.61
N ILE A 427 -10.52 -14.81 -7.13
CA ILE A 427 -9.83 -16.10 -7.11
C ILE A 427 -8.56 -16.08 -6.26
N GLY A 428 -8.11 -14.91 -5.85
CA GLY A 428 -6.90 -14.74 -5.03
C GLY A 428 -6.85 -13.39 -4.33
N ASN A 429 -5.94 -13.33 -3.36
CA ASN A 429 -5.54 -12.12 -2.63
C ASN A 429 -4.00 -12.03 -2.59
N GLU A 430 -3.44 -11.29 -1.62
CA GLU A 430 -2.01 -11.04 -1.47
C GLU A 430 -1.18 -12.34 -1.37
N GLY A 431 -1.64 -13.29 -0.55
CA GLY A 431 -0.94 -14.54 -0.28
C GLY A 431 -1.12 -15.61 -1.34
N GLY A 432 -1.85 -15.31 -2.43
CA GLY A 432 -2.08 -16.20 -3.56
C GLY A 432 -3.55 -16.61 -3.75
N LEU A 433 -3.77 -17.76 -4.38
CA LEU A 433 -5.11 -18.25 -4.66
C LEU A 433 -5.89 -18.58 -3.38
N LEU A 434 -7.18 -18.23 -3.37
CA LEU A 434 -8.14 -18.55 -2.32
C LEU A 434 -8.40 -20.07 -2.24
N PRO A 435 -9.04 -20.58 -1.17
CA PRO A 435 -9.49 -21.97 -1.10
C PRO A 435 -10.54 -22.33 -2.17
N ALA A 436 -11.38 -21.37 -2.54
CA ALA A 436 -12.39 -21.47 -3.59
C ALA A 436 -12.64 -20.10 -4.23
N PRO A 437 -13.15 -20.02 -5.48
CA PRO A 437 -13.57 -18.76 -6.07
C PRO A 437 -14.72 -18.13 -5.27
N VAL A 438 -14.65 -16.82 -5.02
CA VAL A 438 -15.69 -16.05 -4.33
C VAL A 438 -16.47 -15.24 -5.35
N ASN A 439 -17.79 -15.43 -5.38
CA ASN A 439 -18.69 -14.70 -6.27
C ASN A 439 -19.00 -13.31 -5.69
N ILE A 440 -18.27 -12.29 -6.13
CA ILE A 440 -18.48 -10.90 -5.72
C ILE A 440 -19.82 -10.35 -6.22
N THR A 441 -20.29 -10.81 -7.40
CA THR A 441 -21.61 -10.41 -7.92
C THR A 441 -22.73 -10.83 -6.98
N ALA A 442 -22.67 -12.05 -6.45
CA ALA A 442 -23.66 -12.53 -5.48
C ALA A 442 -23.56 -11.80 -4.13
N ALA A 443 -22.39 -11.22 -3.81
CA ALA A 443 -22.13 -10.42 -2.61
C ALA A 443 -22.40 -8.91 -2.82
N GLY A 444 -23.11 -8.51 -3.88
CA GLY A 444 -23.53 -7.12 -4.11
C GLY A 444 -22.69 -6.35 -5.14
N ASN A 445 -21.82 -7.01 -5.89
CA ASN A 445 -20.97 -6.38 -6.94
C ASN A 445 -20.02 -5.28 -6.42
N ARG A 446 -19.61 -5.39 -5.17
CA ARG A 446 -18.65 -4.44 -4.53
C ARG A 446 -17.43 -5.18 -4.04
N LEU A 447 -16.26 -4.62 -4.27
CA LEU A 447 -14.97 -5.16 -3.83
C LEU A 447 -14.28 -4.15 -2.92
N LEU A 448 -14.27 -4.41 -1.61
CA LEU A 448 -13.53 -3.62 -0.62
C LEU A 448 -12.05 -3.96 -0.72
N MET A 449 -11.22 -2.92 -0.73
CA MET A 449 -9.76 -3.03 -0.71
C MET A 449 -9.18 -1.95 0.21
N GLY A 450 -8.59 -2.34 1.33
CA GLY A 450 -7.71 -1.48 2.13
C GLY A 450 -6.43 -1.15 1.36
N LEU A 451 -5.68 -0.19 1.86
CA LEU A 451 -4.39 0.19 1.25
C LEU A 451 -3.44 -1.00 1.25
N ALA A 452 -2.67 -1.11 0.19
CA ALA A 452 -1.77 -2.22 -0.11
C ALA A 452 -2.44 -3.59 -0.36
N GLU A 453 -3.74 -3.75 -0.14
CA GLU A 453 -4.40 -5.01 -0.48
C GLU A 453 -4.41 -5.27 -2.00
N ARG A 454 -4.29 -6.52 -2.38
CA ARG A 454 -4.38 -7.00 -3.77
C ARG A 454 -5.52 -7.98 -3.91
N ALA A 455 -6.25 -7.83 -5.00
CA ALA A 455 -7.31 -8.77 -5.38
C ALA A 455 -7.04 -9.33 -6.79
N ASP A 456 -7.03 -10.65 -6.93
CA ASP A 456 -6.92 -11.36 -8.19
C ASP A 456 -8.33 -11.76 -8.61
N VAL A 457 -8.85 -11.08 -9.65
CA VAL A 457 -10.27 -11.09 -9.98
C VAL A 457 -10.50 -11.49 -11.44
N ILE A 458 -11.44 -12.38 -11.69
CA ILE A 458 -11.98 -12.65 -13.03
C ILE A 458 -13.26 -11.84 -13.19
N VAL A 459 -13.26 -10.93 -14.18
CA VAL A 459 -14.42 -10.14 -14.59
C VAL A 459 -14.91 -10.70 -15.92
N ASP A 460 -16.15 -11.19 -15.94
CA ASP A 460 -16.78 -11.78 -17.13
C ASP A 460 -17.71 -10.77 -17.81
N PHE A 461 -17.31 -10.30 -18.98
CA PHE A 461 -18.08 -9.38 -19.82
C PHE A 461 -18.92 -10.11 -20.88
N THR A 462 -19.01 -11.45 -20.88
CA THR A 462 -19.68 -12.24 -21.91
C THR A 462 -21.13 -11.78 -22.14
N ASN A 463 -21.87 -11.46 -21.09
CA ASN A 463 -23.25 -11.05 -21.11
C ASN A 463 -23.45 -9.54 -21.00
N VAL A 464 -22.37 -8.75 -20.97
CA VAL A 464 -22.46 -7.29 -20.92
C VAL A 464 -22.79 -6.75 -22.30
N PRO A 465 -23.84 -5.91 -22.45
CA PRO A 465 -24.14 -5.27 -23.74
C PRO A 465 -22.98 -4.42 -24.27
N LEU A 466 -22.88 -4.26 -25.58
CA LEU A 466 -21.90 -3.34 -26.15
C LEU A 466 -22.18 -1.92 -25.68
N GLY A 467 -21.12 -1.22 -25.24
CA GLY A 467 -21.26 0.14 -24.68
C GLY A 467 -20.11 0.55 -23.81
N ASN A 468 -20.26 1.70 -23.17
CA ASN A 468 -19.27 2.29 -22.27
C ASN A 468 -19.81 2.25 -20.85
N TYR A 469 -19.05 1.68 -19.94
CA TYR A 469 -19.43 1.50 -18.54
C TYR A 469 -18.29 1.97 -17.62
N VAL A 470 -18.64 2.72 -16.59
CA VAL A 470 -17.65 3.19 -15.60
C VAL A 470 -17.60 2.22 -14.44
N LEU A 471 -16.38 1.74 -14.13
CA LEU A 471 -16.07 1.14 -12.83
C LEU A 471 -16.07 2.25 -11.81
N GLY A 472 -16.99 2.17 -10.84
CA GLY A 472 -17.13 3.15 -9.78
C GLY A 472 -16.24 2.85 -8.56
N ASN A 473 -16.17 3.82 -7.68
CA ASN A 473 -15.72 3.69 -6.30
C ASN A 473 -16.77 4.29 -5.39
N VAL A 474 -17.23 3.54 -4.40
CA VAL A 474 -18.17 4.01 -3.36
C VAL A 474 -17.52 3.98 -1.97
N GLY A 475 -16.21 3.80 -1.90
CA GLY A 475 -15.43 4.05 -0.68
C GLY A 475 -15.37 5.56 -0.39
N PRO A 476 -15.15 5.98 0.88
CA PRO A 476 -15.25 7.38 1.26
C PRO A 476 -14.10 8.24 0.73
N ASP A 477 -14.35 9.56 0.72
CA ASP A 477 -13.34 10.60 0.49
C ASP A 477 -12.79 11.16 1.82
N GLU A 478 -12.90 10.37 2.87
CA GLU A 478 -12.55 10.71 4.26
C GLU A 478 -12.05 9.46 4.99
N PRO A 479 -11.58 9.55 6.24
CA PRO A 479 -11.21 8.40 7.06
C PRO A 479 -12.29 7.32 7.09
N PHE A 480 -11.88 6.06 6.88
CA PHE A 480 -12.81 4.94 6.77
C PHE A 480 -12.93 4.19 8.09
N GLY A 481 -14.12 4.17 8.67
CA GLY A 481 -14.41 3.43 9.91
C GLY A 481 -15.05 2.04 9.70
N GLY A 482 -15.25 1.61 8.43
CA GLY A 482 -16.09 0.45 8.11
C GLY A 482 -17.52 0.84 7.79
N GLY A 483 -18.39 -0.15 7.57
CA GLY A 483 -19.82 0.08 7.30
C GLY A 483 -20.16 0.16 5.80
N GLU A 484 -21.38 0.64 5.51
CA GLU A 484 -21.98 0.68 4.18
C GLU A 484 -22.08 2.10 3.64
N PRO A 485 -21.75 2.32 2.36
CA PRO A 485 -21.87 3.63 1.70
C PRO A 485 -23.29 4.19 1.79
N ASP A 486 -23.40 5.50 1.92
CA ASP A 486 -24.64 6.28 2.05
C ASP A 486 -25.48 5.96 3.31
N SER A 487 -24.94 5.12 4.21
CA SER A 487 -25.55 4.75 5.49
C SER A 487 -24.63 5.08 6.66
N ASP A 488 -23.39 4.62 6.62
CA ASP A 488 -22.42 4.79 7.70
C ASP A 488 -21.37 5.87 7.36
N PHE A 489 -21.16 6.12 6.06
CA PHE A 489 -20.30 7.17 5.53
C PHE A 489 -20.82 7.66 4.17
N ASP A 490 -20.43 8.87 3.76
CA ASP A 490 -20.74 9.40 2.44
C ASP A 490 -19.88 8.71 1.37
N ALA A 491 -20.52 8.21 0.30
CA ALA A 491 -19.78 7.66 -0.82
C ALA A 491 -18.91 8.73 -1.51
N ALA A 492 -17.82 8.31 -2.14
CA ALA A 492 -16.94 9.19 -2.91
C ALA A 492 -17.72 10.03 -3.94
N ASP A 493 -17.26 11.27 -4.17
CA ASP A 493 -17.88 12.19 -5.12
C ASP A 493 -18.04 11.54 -6.52
N PRO A 494 -19.29 11.31 -6.98
CA PRO A 494 -19.56 10.66 -8.26
C PRO A 494 -19.05 11.46 -9.47
N ALA A 495 -18.73 12.74 -9.30
CA ALA A 495 -18.13 13.56 -10.34
C ALA A 495 -16.61 13.41 -10.43
N THR A 496 -15.93 12.88 -9.40
CA THR A 496 -14.46 12.77 -9.34
C THR A 496 -14.01 11.38 -8.89
N THR A 497 -13.76 11.22 -7.60
CA THR A 497 -13.18 10.02 -6.96
C THR A 497 -14.12 8.83 -6.91
N GLY A 498 -15.41 9.04 -7.13
CA GLY A 498 -16.40 8.00 -7.36
C GLY A 498 -16.28 7.30 -8.72
N GLN A 499 -15.35 7.73 -9.59
CA GLN A 499 -15.09 7.14 -10.90
C GLN A 499 -13.64 6.64 -10.95
N VAL A 500 -13.43 5.37 -11.36
CA VAL A 500 -12.10 4.76 -11.44
C VAL A 500 -11.60 4.72 -12.87
N MET A 501 -12.26 4.00 -13.74
CA MET A 501 -11.93 3.86 -15.15
C MET A 501 -13.17 3.46 -15.97
N GLN A 502 -13.07 3.57 -17.30
CA GLN A 502 -14.17 3.16 -18.19
C GLN A 502 -13.82 1.87 -18.93
N PHE A 503 -14.70 0.89 -18.86
CA PHE A 503 -14.69 -0.26 -19.77
C PHE A 503 -15.54 0.06 -21.01
N ARG A 504 -14.96 -0.14 -22.19
CA ARG A 504 -15.65 -0.06 -23.48
C ARG A 504 -15.83 -1.47 -24.02
N VAL A 505 -17.02 -1.99 -23.87
CA VAL A 505 -17.34 -3.35 -24.27
C VAL A 505 -17.53 -3.43 -25.78
N VAL A 506 -16.72 -4.25 -26.43
CA VAL A 506 -16.70 -4.48 -27.87
C VAL A 506 -16.97 -5.95 -28.18
N PRO A 507 -17.39 -6.29 -29.44
CA PRO A 507 -17.60 -7.67 -29.83
C PRO A 507 -16.31 -8.51 -29.62
N ALA A 508 -16.47 -9.74 -29.15
CA ALA A 508 -15.37 -10.68 -29.07
C ALA A 508 -14.84 -11.03 -30.47
N VAL A 509 -13.52 -10.97 -30.63
CA VAL A 509 -12.87 -11.33 -31.93
C VAL A 509 -12.78 -12.84 -32.14
N ALA A 510 -12.88 -13.63 -31.05
CA ALA A 510 -12.90 -15.09 -31.08
C ALA A 510 -13.65 -15.64 -29.85
N PRO A 511 -14.14 -16.89 -29.91
CA PRO A 511 -14.74 -17.57 -28.77
C PRO A 511 -13.77 -17.56 -27.54
N ASP A 512 -14.30 -17.36 -26.36
CA ASP A 512 -13.53 -17.41 -25.12
C ASP A 512 -13.24 -18.86 -24.70
N PRO A 513 -11.98 -19.32 -24.74
CA PRO A 513 -11.62 -20.70 -24.37
C PRO A 513 -11.46 -20.87 -22.84
N THR A 514 -11.64 -19.82 -22.03
CA THR A 514 -11.31 -19.88 -20.60
C THR A 514 -12.37 -20.64 -19.81
N THR A 515 -11.94 -21.27 -18.73
CA THR A 515 -12.84 -21.94 -17.79
C THR A 515 -13.66 -20.92 -17.01
N PRO A 516 -15.01 -21.01 -17.01
CA PRO A 516 -15.83 -20.12 -16.20
C PRO A 516 -15.50 -20.25 -14.70
N PRO A 517 -15.47 -19.15 -13.93
CA PRO A 517 -14.93 -19.13 -12.55
C PRO A 517 -15.62 -20.11 -11.59
N GLN A 518 -16.93 -20.33 -11.73
CA GLN A 518 -17.69 -21.28 -10.91
C GLN A 518 -17.26 -22.74 -11.05
N PHE A 519 -16.46 -23.08 -12.07
CA PHE A 519 -15.92 -24.42 -12.29
C PHE A 519 -14.43 -24.52 -11.96
N LEU A 520 -13.82 -23.48 -11.43
CA LEU A 520 -12.42 -23.52 -11.00
C LEU A 520 -12.30 -24.24 -9.66
N VAL A 521 -11.53 -25.30 -9.64
CA VAL A 521 -11.06 -25.95 -8.41
C VAL A 521 -9.66 -25.40 -8.13
N LEU A 522 -9.57 -24.53 -7.12
CA LEU A 522 -8.31 -23.88 -6.74
C LEU A 522 -7.45 -24.85 -5.91
N PRO A 523 -6.10 -24.70 -5.95
CA PRO A 523 -5.21 -25.54 -5.16
C PRO A 523 -5.46 -25.38 -3.66
N PRO A 524 -5.49 -26.51 -2.90
CA PRO A 524 -5.77 -26.45 -1.47
C PRO A 524 -4.72 -25.64 -0.72
N LEU A 525 -5.16 -25.00 0.35
CA LEU A 525 -4.30 -24.35 1.33
C LEU A 525 -3.92 -25.36 2.42
N THR A 526 -2.66 -25.28 2.87
CA THR A 526 -2.24 -25.98 4.07
C THR A 526 -2.36 -25.01 5.23
N PRO A 527 -3.26 -25.25 6.20
CA PRO A 527 -3.42 -24.38 7.37
C PRO A 527 -2.08 -24.23 8.13
N LEU A 528 -1.88 -23.08 8.75
CA LEU A 528 -0.75 -22.88 9.63
C LEU A 528 -0.84 -23.76 10.88
N PRO A 529 0.28 -24.12 11.51
CA PRO A 529 0.29 -24.89 12.76
C PRO A 529 -0.50 -24.20 13.87
N ALA A 530 -0.83 -24.96 14.92
CA ALA A 530 -1.43 -24.39 16.12
C ALA A 530 -0.51 -23.33 16.74
N PRO A 531 -1.07 -22.22 17.24
CA PRO A 531 -0.27 -21.13 17.81
C PRO A 531 0.35 -21.54 19.15
N ALA A 532 1.60 -21.16 19.35
CA ALA A 532 2.32 -21.31 20.61
C ALA A 532 2.01 -20.18 21.58
N ARG A 533 1.57 -19.02 21.08
CA ARG A 533 1.36 -17.80 21.84
C ARG A 533 0.34 -16.90 21.16
N THR A 534 -0.37 -16.11 21.99
CA THR A 534 -1.17 -14.95 21.57
C THR A 534 -0.47 -13.67 22.01
N ARG A 535 -0.46 -12.65 21.15
CA ARG A 535 0.17 -11.35 21.41
C ARG A 535 -0.85 -10.23 21.22
N PRO A 536 -1.30 -9.59 22.33
CA PRO A 536 -2.24 -8.47 22.25
C PRO A 536 -1.48 -7.17 21.92
N LEU A 537 -1.84 -6.57 20.79
CA LEU A 537 -1.25 -5.36 20.24
C LEU A 537 -2.31 -4.25 20.17
N ALA A 538 -1.89 -3.00 20.32
CA ALA A 538 -2.76 -1.84 20.35
C ALA A 538 -2.54 -0.94 19.13
N LEU A 539 -3.64 -0.44 18.56
CA LEU A 539 -3.68 0.66 17.61
C LEU A 539 -4.26 1.86 18.34
N ILE A 540 -3.47 2.92 18.47
CA ILE A 540 -3.72 4.07 19.35
C ILE A 540 -3.50 5.35 18.54
N GLU A 541 -4.24 6.40 18.86
CA GLU A 541 -4.05 7.72 18.28
C GLU A 541 -3.77 8.73 19.38
N MET A 542 -2.63 9.41 19.27
CA MET A 542 -2.23 10.45 20.20
C MET A 542 -2.84 11.79 19.76
N MET A 543 -3.70 12.33 20.60
CA MET A 543 -4.30 13.64 20.37
C MET A 543 -3.36 14.77 20.79
N SER A 544 -3.35 15.87 20.04
CA SER A 544 -2.58 17.04 20.39
C SER A 544 -3.06 17.69 21.68
N THR A 545 -2.13 18.13 22.52
CA THR A 545 -2.42 18.91 23.73
C THR A 545 -2.66 20.39 23.45
N ALA A 546 -2.25 20.87 22.25
CA ALA A 546 -2.32 22.26 21.85
C ALA A 546 -3.42 22.55 20.81
N TRP A 547 -3.94 21.52 20.16
CA TRP A 547 -4.92 21.60 19.07
C TRP A 547 -5.89 20.42 19.13
N ASP A 548 -7.09 20.59 18.56
CA ASP A 548 -8.10 19.54 18.50
C ASP A 548 -7.90 18.69 17.23
N GLY A 549 -6.98 17.73 17.30
CA GLY A 549 -6.65 16.83 16.20
C GLY A 549 -5.49 15.88 16.54
N PRO A 550 -5.25 14.86 15.71
CA PRO A 550 -4.18 13.89 15.94
C PRO A 550 -2.78 14.51 15.85
N ALA A 551 -1.92 14.16 16.80
CA ALA A 551 -0.49 14.49 16.80
C ALA A 551 0.36 13.35 16.21
N ALA A 552 -0.03 12.10 16.41
CA ALA A 552 0.60 10.91 15.87
C ALA A 552 -0.36 9.72 15.90
N ALA A 553 -0.21 8.79 14.97
CA ALA A 553 -0.81 7.46 15.03
C ALA A 553 0.22 6.48 15.59
N MET A 554 -0.15 5.62 16.56
CA MET A 554 0.78 4.82 17.35
C MET A 554 0.45 3.34 17.31
N LEU A 555 1.48 2.52 17.42
CA LEU A 555 1.36 1.11 17.74
C LEU A 555 1.73 0.86 19.21
N GLY A 556 1.24 -0.25 19.77
CA GLY A 556 1.53 -0.58 21.15
C GLY A 556 1.05 -1.95 21.58
N ARG A 557 0.80 -2.11 22.86
CA ARG A 557 0.45 -3.38 23.50
C ARG A 557 -0.74 -3.22 24.43
N VAL A 558 -1.48 -4.31 24.62
CA VAL A 558 -2.55 -4.37 25.61
C VAL A 558 -2.13 -5.30 26.76
N ASP A 559 -2.13 -4.77 27.99
CA ASP A 559 -2.11 -5.60 29.20
C ASP A 559 -3.53 -6.11 29.44
N THR A 560 -3.83 -7.31 28.96
CA THR A 560 -5.16 -7.92 29.09
C THR A 560 -5.51 -8.34 30.50
N VAL A 561 -4.54 -8.39 31.44
CA VAL A 561 -4.77 -8.69 32.85
C VAL A 561 -5.30 -7.46 33.58
N ASN A 562 -4.69 -6.31 33.33
CA ASN A 562 -5.05 -5.03 33.95
C ASN A 562 -6.02 -4.21 33.11
N GLY A 563 -6.30 -4.63 31.84
CA GLY A 563 -7.19 -3.93 30.94
C GLY A 563 -6.65 -2.56 30.49
N VAL A 564 -5.35 -2.44 30.28
CA VAL A 564 -4.70 -1.16 29.91
C VAL A 564 -3.96 -1.30 28.60
N ALA A 565 -4.17 -0.34 27.68
CA ALA A 565 -3.39 -0.23 26.46
C ALA A 565 -2.26 0.80 26.65
N MET A 566 -1.11 0.54 26.04
CA MET A 566 0.08 1.36 26.09
C MET A 566 0.64 1.51 24.67
N HIS A 567 1.06 2.71 24.30
CA HIS A 567 1.77 2.95 23.04
C HIS A 567 3.27 2.73 23.19
N ASP A 568 3.92 2.42 22.09
CA ASP A 568 5.37 2.28 21.97
C ASP A 568 5.83 3.07 20.72
N GLU A 569 6.82 3.93 20.86
CA GLU A 569 7.44 4.67 19.76
C GLU A 569 8.40 3.78 18.95
N TRP A 570 8.72 4.16 17.71
CA TRP A 570 9.72 3.47 16.88
C TRP A 570 11.04 3.18 17.61
N MET A 571 11.51 4.14 18.42
CA MET A 571 12.79 4.03 19.15
C MET A 571 12.75 3.14 20.37
N HIS A 572 11.57 2.74 20.85
CA HIS A 572 11.47 1.85 22.01
C HIS A 572 11.99 0.45 21.67
N ALA A 573 12.42 -0.27 22.69
CA ALA A 573 12.90 -1.64 22.55
C ALA A 573 11.86 -2.54 21.85
N VAL A 574 12.33 -3.52 21.09
CA VAL A 574 11.48 -4.52 20.44
C VAL A 574 10.71 -5.32 21.47
N THR A 575 9.39 -5.31 21.36
CA THR A 575 8.45 -6.03 22.23
C THR A 575 7.86 -7.27 21.54
N GLU A 576 7.77 -7.26 20.21
CA GLU A 576 7.29 -8.35 19.36
C GLU A 576 8.48 -9.22 18.93
N ASN A 577 8.72 -10.32 19.68
CA ASN A 577 9.85 -11.21 19.41
C ASN A 577 9.42 -12.69 19.39
N PRO A 578 8.80 -13.17 18.29
CA PRO A 578 8.55 -14.60 18.10
C PRO A 578 9.86 -15.39 17.96
N ALA A 579 9.87 -16.64 18.42
CA ALA A 579 10.99 -17.53 18.16
C ALA A 579 10.95 -18.04 16.70
N VAL A 580 12.10 -18.44 16.19
CA VAL A 580 12.19 -19.00 14.82
C VAL A 580 11.40 -20.31 14.75
N GLY A 581 10.43 -20.37 13.85
CA GLY A 581 9.54 -21.51 13.64
C GLY A 581 8.21 -21.41 14.38
N ASP A 582 8.07 -20.51 15.33
CA ASP A 582 6.84 -20.33 16.08
C ASP A 582 5.68 -19.87 15.17
N THR A 583 4.49 -20.34 15.54
CA THR A 583 3.24 -19.78 15.05
C THR A 583 2.62 -18.99 16.20
N GLU A 584 2.27 -17.74 15.97
CA GLU A 584 1.60 -16.89 16.95
C GLU A 584 0.25 -16.39 16.42
N VAL A 585 -0.68 -16.07 17.32
CA VAL A 585 -1.83 -15.21 17.04
C VAL A 585 -1.46 -13.80 17.48
N TRP A 586 -1.56 -12.85 16.55
CA TRP A 586 -1.47 -11.43 16.86
C TRP A 586 -2.88 -10.85 16.88
N GLU A 587 -3.19 -10.11 17.94
CA GLU A 587 -4.50 -9.48 18.18
C GLU A 587 -4.33 -7.97 18.04
N PHE A 588 -4.88 -7.38 16.99
CA PHE A 588 -4.87 -5.93 16.80
C PHE A 588 -6.13 -5.34 17.41
N TYR A 589 -6.01 -4.76 18.61
CA TYR A 589 -7.06 -4.00 19.29
C TYR A 589 -7.07 -2.58 18.74
N ASN A 590 -8.11 -2.22 18.02
CA ASN A 590 -8.21 -0.88 17.44
C ASN A 590 -9.04 0.03 18.34
N PHE A 591 -8.36 1.00 18.97
CA PHE A 591 -8.96 2.00 19.86
C PHE A 591 -9.23 3.34 19.17
N THR A 592 -8.87 3.47 17.88
CA THR A 592 -9.01 4.70 17.10
C THR A 592 -10.39 4.79 16.44
N ALA A 593 -10.67 5.91 15.78
CA ALA A 593 -11.90 6.09 15.02
C ALA A 593 -11.82 5.49 13.60
N ASP A 594 -10.61 5.15 13.12
CA ASP A 594 -10.35 4.75 11.76
C ASP A 594 -9.98 3.28 11.63
N ALA A 595 -10.31 2.69 10.49
CA ALA A 595 -9.84 1.36 10.12
C ALA A 595 -8.39 1.42 9.63
N HIS A 596 -7.55 0.53 10.12
CA HIS A 596 -6.13 0.47 9.76
C HIS A 596 -5.82 -0.79 8.96
N PRO A 597 -5.26 -0.68 7.73
CA PRO A 597 -4.73 -1.82 6.98
C PRO A 597 -3.36 -2.21 7.58
N MET A 598 -3.36 -3.24 8.44
CA MET A 598 -2.17 -3.70 9.17
C MET A 598 -1.35 -4.66 8.33
N HIS A 599 -0.11 -4.31 8.06
CA HIS A 599 0.87 -5.13 7.35
C HIS A 599 1.95 -5.68 8.28
N VAL A 600 2.36 -6.93 8.04
CA VAL A 600 3.46 -7.59 8.77
C VAL A 600 4.48 -8.12 7.75
N HIS A 601 5.70 -7.60 7.78
CA HIS A 601 6.77 -8.00 6.88
C HIS A 601 7.16 -9.47 7.05
N GLU A 602 7.79 -10.08 6.03
CA GLU A 602 8.37 -11.43 6.01
C GLU A 602 7.35 -12.56 6.02
N VAL A 603 6.15 -12.37 6.57
CA VAL A 603 5.16 -13.43 6.75
C VAL A 603 3.93 -13.24 5.86
N VAL A 604 3.24 -14.36 5.60
CA VAL A 604 1.81 -14.34 5.27
C VAL A 604 1.06 -14.99 6.43
N PHE A 605 -0.15 -14.55 6.65
CA PHE A 605 -0.99 -14.96 7.77
C PHE A 605 -2.40 -15.36 7.34
N GLU A 606 -3.10 -16.07 8.20
CA GLU A 606 -4.52 -16.34 8.11
C GLU A 606 -5.28 -15.34 9.00
N VAL A 607 -6.35 -14.74 8.51
CA VAL A 607 -7.29 -14.00 9.35
C VAL A 607 -8.11 -15.03 10.13
N VAL A 608 -8.10 -14.93 11.45
CA VAL A 608 -8.77 -15.91 12.34
C VAL A 608 -10.21 -15.51 12.57
N ASP A 609 -10.40 -14.33 13.14
CA ASP A 609 -11.71 -13.76 13.46
C ASP A 609 -11.57 -12.27 13.82
N ARG A 610 -12.74 -11.63 14.06
CA ARG A 610 -12.88 -10.33 14.68
C ARG A 610 -13.86 -10.39 15.83
N GLN A 611 -13.68 -9.53 16.84
CA GLN A 611 -14.58 -9.47 18.00
C GLN A 611 -14.64 -8.02 18.52
N ALA A 612 -15.84 -7.56 18.87
CA ALA A 612 -16.01 -6.25 19.47
C ALA A 612 -15.31 -6.14 20.83
N ILE A 613 -14.81 -4.93 21.12
CA ILE A 613 -14.18 -4.57 22.40
C ILE A 613 -14.93 -3.42 23.07
N THR A 614 -14.79 -3.31 24.38
CA THR A 614 -15.15 -2.12 25.15
C THR A 614 -13.93 -1.60 25.87
N PHE A 615 -13.87 -0.30 26.08
CA PHE A 615 -12.81 0.37 26.83
C PHE A 615 -13.33 1.70 27.38
N THR A 616 -12.59 2.31 28.31
CA THR A 616 -12.80 3.66 28.83
C THR A 616 -11.53 4.50 28.62
N GLY A 617 -11.60 5.79 28.89
CA GLY A 617 -10.49 6.71 28.61
C GLY A 617 -10.50 7.22 27.16
N GLY A 618 -9.47 7.98 26.77
CA GLY A 618 -9.29 8.48 25.43
C GLY A 618 -8.58 7.46 24.51
N MET A 619 -8.50 7.78 23.22
CA MET A 619 -7.76 6.98 22.22
C MET A 619 -6.26 6.90 22.52
N ASP A 620 -5.73 7.82 23.30
CA ASP A 620 -4.32 7.95 23.75
C ASP A 620 -3.98 7.13 24.98
N GLY A 621 -4.99 6.70 25.76
CA GLY A 621 -4.77 5.94 27.01
C GLY A 621 -5.98 5.05 27.36
N PRO A 622 -6.33 4.08 26.51
CA PRO A 622 -7.46 3.18 26.79
C PRO A 622 -7.26 2.35 28.05
N THR A 623 -8.32 2.31 28.88
CA THR A 623 -8.38 1.51 30.13
C THR A 623 -9.65 0.67 30.14
N ASP A 624 -9.79 -0.24 31.10
CA ASP A 624 -10.94 -1.17 31.23
C ASP A 624 -11.21 -1.95 29.93
N VAL A 625 -10.15 -2.28 29.19
CA VAL A 625 -10.23 -2.99 27.92
C VAL A 625 -10.79 -4.39 28.13
N ALA A 626 -11.90 -4.69 27.48
CA ALA A 626 -12.54 -6.00 27.57
C ALA A 626 -13.15 -6.45 26.24
N LEU A 627 -13.12 -7.77 26.00
CA LEU A 627 -13.81 -8.39 24.87
C LEU A 627 -15.32 -8.46 25.14
N VAL A 628 -16.14 -8.19 24.13
CA VAL A 628 -17.60 -8.32 24.21
C VAL A 628 -17.99 -9.77 23.89
N PRO A 629 -18.55 -10.54 24.86
CA PRO A 629 -18.93 -11.92 24.61
C PRO A 629 -20.03 -12.07 23.54
N GLY A 630 -19.86 -13.08 22.66
CA GLY A 630 -20.86 -13.41 21.63
C GLY A 630 -20.81 -12.52 20.38
N THR A 631 -19.83 -11.64 20.24
CA THR A 631 -19.66 -10.78 19.06
C THR A 631 -18.58 -11.26 18.10
N THR A 632 -17.97 -12.42 18.37
CA THR A 632 -16.95 -12.99 17.47
C THR A 632 -17.58 -13.31 16.12
N ARG A 633 -16.94 -12.82 15.03
CA ARG A 633 -17.34 -13.08 13.65
C ARG A 633 -16.18 -13.65 12.83
N PRO A 634 -16.45 -14.59 11.90
CA PRO A 634 -15.41 -15.15 11.04
C PRO A 634 -14.86 -14.07 10.09
N PRO A 635 -13.69 -14.34 9.44
CA PRO A 635 -13.21 -13.50 8.35
C PRO A 635 -14.22 -13.50 7.19
N GLU A 636 -14.14 -12.47 6.37
CA GLU A 636 -14.91 -12.41 5.13
C GLU A 636 -14.46 -13.50 4.14
N ALA A 637 -15.35 -13.90 3.23
CA ALA A 637 -15.06 -14.99 2.29
C ALA A 637 -13.79 -14.72 1.45
N TRP A 638 -13.55 -13.47 1.09
CA TRP A 638 -12.36 -13.05 0.32
C TRP A 638 -11.08 -12.95 1.17
N GLU A 639 -11.19 -13.03 2.50
CA GLU A 639 -10.06 -13.11 3.43
C GLU A 639 -9.65 -14.55 3.76
N ALA A 640 -10.36 -15.55 3.27
CA ALA A 640 -10.15 -16.97 3.60
C ALA A 640 -8.82 -17.55 3.11
N GLY A 641 -8.04 -16.80 2.33
CA GLY A 641 -6.69 -17.16 1.89
C GLY A 641 -5.60 -16.67 2.85
N PHE A 642 -4.34 -16.85 2.43
CA PHE A 642 -3.24 -16.16 3.08
C PHE A 642 -3.21 -14.70 2.68
N LYS A 643 -2.99 -13.82 3.65
CA LYS A 643 -2.86 -12.37 3.48
C LYS A 643 -1.54 -11.88 4.05
N ASP A 644 -1.12 -10.69 3.68
CA ASP A 644 -0.02 -9.96 4.32
C ASP A 644 -0.47 -8.62 4.89
N THR A 645 -1.66 -8.18 4.53
CA THR A 645 -2.30 -6.95 4.99
C THR A 645 -3.76 -7.24 5.39
N VAL A 646 -4.22 -6.75 6.54
CA VAL A 646 -5.58 -6.97 7.04
C VAL A 646 -6.19 -5.68 7.57
N ILE A 647 -7.48 -5.47 7.30
CA ILE A 647 -8.22 -4.32 7.84
C ILE A 647 -8.59 -4.59 9.30
N ALA A 648 -8.07 -3.75 10.21
CA ALA A 648 -8.44 -3.71 11.62
C ALA A 648 -9.45 -2.58 11.83
N TYR A 649 -10.71 -2.93 12.12
CA TYR A 649 -11.81 -1.97 12.25
C TYR A 649 -11.86 -1.34 13.64
N PRO A 650 -12.36 -0.08 13.78
CA PRO A 650 -12.59 0.60 15.05
C PRO A 650 -13.43 -0.24 16.03
N GLY A 651 -13.07 -0.19 17.32
CA GLY A 651 -13.84 -0.86 18.37
C GLY A 651 -13.86 -2.39 18.29
N GLU A 652 -12.95 -2.99 17.50
CA GLU A 652 -12.80 -4.44 17.38
C GLU A 652 -11.35 -4.88 17.63
N VAL A 653 -11.20 -6.14 18.04
CA VAL A 653 -9.93 -6.87 17.92
C VAL A 653 -9.98 -7.69 16.64
N THR A 654 -8.97 -7.52 15.78
CA THR A 654 -8.74 -8.37 14.60
C THR A 654 -7.63 -9.34 14.90
N ARG A 655 -7.88 -10.66 14.76
CA ARG A 655 -6.90 -11.71 15.04
C ARG A 655 -6.34 -12.28 13.75
N ILE A 656 -5.01 -12.34 13.67
CA ILE A 656 -4.29 -13.02 12.60
C ILE A 656 -3.44 -14.15 13.19
N ARG A 657 -3.20 -15.20 12.39
CA ARG A 657 -2.27 -16.29 12.73
C ARG A 657 -1.16 -16.34 11.73
N ALA A 658 0.09 -16.14 12.16
CA ALA A 658 1.29 -16.12 11.35
C ALA A 658 2.33 -17.13 11.84
N GLN A 659 3.15 -17.66 10.91
CA GLN A 659 4.30 -18.50 11.25
C GLN A 659 5.60 -17.80 10.90
N PHE A 660 6.46 -17.58 11.90
CA PHE A 660 7.69 -16.80 11.84
C PHE A 660 8.90 -17.70 11.59
N LYS A 661 9.37 -17.78 10.35
CA LYS A 661 10.40 -18.78 9.95
C LYS A 661 11.80 -18.21 9.77
N LYS A 662 11.90 -16.96 9.37
CA LYS A 662 13.18 -16.35 9.00
C LYS A 662 13.69 -15.44 10.11
N SER A 663 14.79 -15.82 10.76
CA SER A 663 15.39 -14.94 11.79
C SER A 663 15.86 -13.63 11.20
N GLY A 664 15.61 -12.53 11.92
CA GLY A 664 16.00 -11.19 11.50
C GLY A 664 15.21 -10.09 12.19
N GLN A 665 15.51 -8.86 11.80
CA GLN A 665 14.82 -7.64 12.22
C GLN A 665 13.94 -7.17 11.07
N PHE A 666 12.65 -7.00 11.34
CA PHE A 666 11.61 -6.62 10.38
C PHE A 666 10.73 -5.52 10.96
N VAL A 667 9.68 -5.13 10.25
CA VAL A 667 8.70 -4.16 10.74
C VAL A 667 7.27 -4.69 10.58
N TRP A 668 6.36 -4.14 11.38
CA TRP A 668 4.93 -4.19 11.19
C TRP A 668 4.36 -2.80 11.32
N HIS A 669 3.34 -2.46 10.53
CA HIS A 669 2.84 -1.08 10.46
C HIS A 669 1.43 -1.01 9.87
N CYS A 670 0.79 0.16 10.05
CA CYS A 670 -0.38 0.55 9.28
C CYS A 670 0.06 0.96 7.87
N HIS A 671 -0.72 0.61 6.85
CA HIS A 671 -0.40 0.98 5.47
C HIS A 671 -1.15 2.24 4.98
N ILE A 672 -1.84 2.97 5.85
CA ILE A 672 -2.07 4.41 5.66
C ILE A 672 -0.69 5.04 5.80
N VAL A 673 -0.09 5.48 4.69
CA VAL A 673 1.33 5.86 4.67
C VAL A 673 1.61 7.14 5.46
N GLU A 674 0.61 7.97 5.69
CA GLU A 674 0.66 9.10 6.62
C GLU A 674 0.82 8.61 8.06
N HIS A 675 0.11 7.55 8.47
CA HIS A 675 0.23 6.91 9.78
C HIS A 675 1.57 6.20 9.94
N GLU A 676 1.99 5.41 8.93
CA GLU A 676 3.28 4.72 8.89
C GLU A 676 4.43 5.68 9.20
N ASP A 677 4.45 6.84 8.53
CA ASP A 677 5.51 7.84 8.65
C ASP A 677 5.51 8.62 9.98
N ASN A 678 4.46 8.52 10.80
CA ASN A 678 4.37 9.20 12.07
C ASN A 678 3.98 8.23 13.20
N GLU A 679 4.89 7.31 13.51
CA GLU A 679 4.94 6.36 14.63
C GLU A 679 4.04 5.12 14.50
N MET A 680 3.17 4.98 13.46
CA MET A 680 2.36 3.75 13.30
C MET A 680 3.13 2.65 12.54
N MET A 681 4.41 2.57 12.83
CA MET A 681 5.34 1.52 12.40
C MET A 681 6.25 1.14 13.57
N ARG A 682 6.49 -0.16 13.77
CA ARG A 682 7.39 -0.65 14.80
C ARG A 682 8.30 -1.76 14.31
N PRO A 683 9.56 -1.80 14.80
CA PRO A 683 10.41 -2.95 14.57
C PRO A 683 9.89 -4.17 15.35
N TYR A 684 9.96 -5.34 14.73
CA TYR A 684 9.83 -6.63 15.41
C TYR A 684 10.98 -7.56 15.02
N ARG A 685 11.23 -8.58 15.83
CA ARG A 685 12.37 -9.46 15.60
C ARG A 685 11.99 -10.92 15.71
N ILE A 686 12.36 -11.71 14.72
CA ILE A 686 12.22 -13.16 14.75
C ILE A 686 13.53 -13.78 15.27
N GLY A 687 13.44 -14.44 16.43
CA GLY A 687 14.61 -15.06 17.09
C GLY A 687 15.49 -14.10 17.88
N PRO A 688 16.75 -14.48 18.18
CA PRO A 688 17.63 -13.67 19.03
C PRO A 688 18.15 -12.42 18.32
N ALA A 689 18.57 -11.43 19.11
CA ALA A 689 19.32 -10.29 18.60
C ALA A 689 20.58 -10.76 17.87
N GLN A 690 20.89 -10.12 16.75
CA GLN A 690 22.04 -10.50 15.93
C GLN A 690 23.32 -9.85 16.46
N PRO A 691 24.46 -10.55 16.48
CA PRO A 691 25.71 -9.95 16.90
C PRO A 691 26.07 -8.71 16.06
N GLY A 692 26.29 -7.58 16.73
CA GLY A 692 26.68 -6.32 16.09
C GLY A 692 25.55 -5.57 15.40
N GLN A 693 24.28 -5.95 15.62
CA GLN A 693 23.15 -5.12 15.16
C GLN A 693 23.16 -3.74 15.85
N PRO A 694 22.74 -2.67 15.15
CA PRO A 694 22.84 -1.30 15.66
C PRO A 694 22.02 -1.04 16.93
N ARG A 695 20.86 -1.69 17.08
CA ARG A 695 19.96 -1.58 18.24
C ARG A 695 19.40 -2.95 18.63
N PRO A 696 19.16 -3.19 19.96
CA PRO A 696 18.61 -4.46 20.43
C PRO A 696 17.16 -4.71 20.06
#